data_1f0ef834ea7378fc1882ce36fe08598a
#
_entry.id   1f0ef834ea7378fc1882ce36fe08598a
#
_cell.length_a   1.000
_cell.length_b   1.000
_cell.length_c   1.000
_cell.angle_alpha   90.00
_cell.angle_beta   90.00
_cell.angle_gamma   90.00
#
_symmetry.space_group_name_H-M   'P 1'
#
loop_
_entity.id
_entity.type
_entity.pdbx_description
1 polymer ?
#
loop_
_entity_poly.entity_id
_entity_poly.type
_entity_poly.pdbx_seq_one_letter_code
_entity_poly.pdbx_strand_id
1 'polypeptide(L)'
;MQAFNARGEDARRIYLELDEFQSRRPIDVIRKNRPILILDEPQKMEGKATTEKLAEFDPLMILRYSATHKTEHNKVYRLDAIDAYNQKLVKKIAVRGITVKGLAGINAYLYLESIRIATTKPPEARAELEIQQKSGIKRVLRMLRKNDNLYDLSDGLEQYRGFVVSDINAIENTINFTNGVVLGAGEATGDVSEASLRRIQIREAIKAHFEKEKVLFGQGIKVLSLFFIDEVAKYRSYNETGEQAGEYAVMFEEEYNAQLNEVLTLEDTPYNRYLKGIQAGKTHNGYFSIDKKSKRLVNPDVKVRGESAGEADDVDAYDLILRDKARLLSFEEPVRFVFSHSALREGWDNPNVLVICTLKHSDNTVSRRQEVGRGMRLAVSQSGDRMDDPATVHQINVLTVVANESYRDFVSGLQKDISASLSARPREANAEYFEDKLLKMPAGDVRVTQQMAKLIERYLVKNDYSDTDERITEQYHHAKKDGALAALPPELEPYKEQVFQIIDSVFSTAQLPDIEDDRKGKVNPLNANFEKKEFQDLWSRINRKAIYAVDFKTTELVDKCIKALEKELRVTPLQYVVTAGEQKEEAKYDEIKKGDAFVAKQIQTDYLATTSSSVVKYDMIGKLTESTQLTRQTIATILRGINAAVFSQFKTNPEDFLLKAGTIINEQKATVIVEHLAYNPLDETHTIDIFTQEKKEDLSKGFKATRHIYDYVFTDSGNERTFVGELDASAEVVVYAKLPKSFYIPTPIGNYNPGWAIVFQSGKVKHIFFVAETKGSMSSMDLRKIEEAKIECARKFFRKIGSDRVKYDVVDSYGKLMELVK
;
A
#
# COMPACT_ATOMS: atom_id res chain seq x y z
N MET A 1 30.20 -0.99 -7.86
CA MET A 1 31.07 -1.66 -6.89
C MET A 1 32.18 -2.47 -7.54
N GLN A 2 31.86 -3.30 -8.52
CA GLN A 2 32.89 -4.10 -9.23
C GLN A 2 33.98 -3.25 -9.87
N ALA A 3 33.65 -2.04 -10.36
CA ALA A 3 34.61 -1.19 -11.09
C ALA A 3 35.79 -0.65 -10.26
N PHE A 4 35.66 -0.46 -8.94
CA PHE A 4 36.76 0.06 -8.11
C PHE A 4 37.36 -0.96 -7.14
N ASN A 5 36.69 -2.11 -6.92
CA ASN A 5 37.15 -3.18 -6.02
C ASN A 5 37.59 -4.45 -6.76
N ALA A 6 37.45 -4.50 -8.09
CA ALA A 6 37.79 -5.69 -8.87
C ALA A 6 39.31 -5.83 -9.08
N ARG A 7 39.80 -7.09 -9.19
CA ARG A 7 41.22 -7.43 -9.34
C ARG A 7 41.74 -7.46 -10.78
N GLY A 8 40.87 -7.31 -11.79
CA GLY A 8 41.20 -7.34 -13.21
C GLY A 8 41.69 -5.98 -13.75
N GLU A 9 42.49 -5.94 -14.81
CA GLU A 9 43.01 -4.71 -15.42
C GLU A 9 41.88 -3.78 -15.91
N ASP A 10 40.87 -4.29 -16.61
CA ASP A 10 39.74 -3.50 -17.13
C ASP A 10 38.87 -2.90 -16.01
N ALA A 11 38.82 -3.54 -14.86
CA ALA A 11 38.05 -3.08 -13.71
C ALA A 11 38.78 -2.01 -12.90
N ARG A 12 40.07 -1.79 -13.13
CA ARG A 12 40.89 -0.73 -12.49
C ARG A 12 40.96 0.55 -13.31
N ARG A 13 40.15 0.71 -14.34
CA ARG A 13 40.21 1.86 -15.27
C ARG A 13 40.21 3.20 -14.54
N ILE A 14 39.53 3.32 -13.40
CA ILE A 14 39.54 4.56 -12.59
C ILE A 14 40.91 4.90 -11.97
N TYR A 15 41.83 3.92 -11.89
CA TYR A 15 43.19 4.09 -11.37
C TYR A 15 44.24 4.19 -12.47
N LEU A 16 43.88 4.04 -13.73
CA LEU A 16 44.76 4.18 -14.87
C LEU A 16 44.84 5.64 -15.31
N GLU A 17 46.00 6.05 -15.80
CA GLU A 17 46.12 7.35 -16.46
C GLU A 17 45.46 7.25 -17.83
N LEU A 18 44.45 8.07 -18.08
CA LEU A 18 43.67 8.07 -19.30
C LEU A 18 43.82 9.38 -20.05
N ASP A 19 44.02 9.31 -21.36
CA ASP A 19 44.17 10.49 -22.22
C ASP A 19 42.89 11.34 -22.21
N GLU A 20 41.72 10.72 -22.11
CA GLU A 20 40.43 11.38 -21.94
C GLU A 20 40.37 12.28 -20.70
N PHE A 21 41.20 12.02 -19.70
CA PHE A 21 41.34 12.79 -18.46
C PHE A 21 42.66 13.60 -18.42
N GLN A 22 43.24 13.95 -19.59
CA GLN A 22 44.51 14.69 -19.70
C GLN A 22 45.64 13.97 -18.97
N SER A 23 45.83 12.67 -19.23
CA SER A 23 46.82 11.79 -18.60
C SER A 23 46.75 11.81 -17.06
N ARG A 24 45.55 11.92 -16.51
CA ARG A 24 45.30 11.81 -15.06
C ARG A 24 44.48 10.57 -14.77
N ARG A 25 44.56 10.08 -13.56
CA ARG A 25 43.69 9.00 -13.08
C ARG A 25 42.31 9.56 -12.79
N PRO A 26 41.21 8.95 -13.28
CA PRO A 26 39.86 9.39 -12.99
C PRO A 26 39.56 9.55 -11.50
N ILE A 27 40.10 8.66 -10.65
CA ILE A 27 39.94 8.74 -9.18
C ILE A 27 40.49 10.06 -8.61
N ASP A 28 41.62 10.56 -9.10
CA ASP A 28 42.22 11.80 -8.61
C ASP A 28 41.41 13.03 -9.04
N VAL A 29 40.76 12.97 -10.21
CA VAL A 29 39.85 14.03 -10.67
C VAL A 29 38.57 14.03 -9.83
N ILE A 30 37.98 12.86 -9.57
CA ILE A 30 36.82 12.71 -8.71
C ILE A 30 37.11 13.20 -7.29
N ARG A 31 38.24 12.76 -6.72
CA ARG A 31 38.69 13.13 -5.37
C ARG A 31 38.84 14.65 -5.19
N LYS A 32 39.42 15.34 -6.17
CA LYS A 32 39.55 16.81 -6.13
C LYS A 32 38.25 17.57 -6.08
N ASN A 33 37.16 16.98 -6.58
CA ASN A 33 35.82 17.56 -6.54
C ASN A 33 35.10 17.29 -5.22
N ARG A 34 35.69 16.50 -4.31
CA ARG A 34 35.08 16.13 -3.02
C ARG A 34 33.63 15.71 -3.18
N PRO A 35 33.35 14.56 -3.82
CA PRO A 35 31.99 14.17 -4.19
C PRO A 35 31.12 13.89 -2.95
N ILE A 36 29.81 14.01 -3.11
CA ILE A 36 28.83 13.39 -2.20
C ILE A 36 28.68 11.94 -2.64
N LEU A 37 29.00 10.98 -1.77
CA LEU A 37 28.77 9.58 -2.03
C LEU A 37 27.37 9.18 -1.56
N ILE A 38 26.62 8.51 -2.42
CA ILE A 38 25.34 7.89 -2.09
C ILE A 38 25.54 6.39 -2.10
N LEU A 39 25.39 5.75 -0.93
CA LEU A 39 25.52 4.31 -0.75
C LEU A 39 24.14 3.70 -0.52
N ASP A 40 23.71 2.86 -1.45
CA ASP A 40 22.52 2.02 -1.31
C ASP A 40 22.94 0.67 -0.76
N GLU A 41 22.21 0.16 0.26
CA GLU A 41 22.51 -1.09 0.98
C GLU A 41 23.96 -1.16 1.50
N PRO A 42 24.44 -0.17 2.29
CA PRO A 42 25.85 -0.02 2.70
C PRO A 42 26.36 -1.18 3.54
N GLN A 43 25.51 -1.98 4.21
CA GLN A 43 25.92 -3.16 4.98
C GLN A 43 26.64 -4.22 4.13
N LYS A 44 26.46 -4.17 2.80
CA LYS A 44 27.19 -5.01 1.85
C LYS A 44 28.57 -4.45 1.50
N MET A 45 28.85 -3.19 1.88
CA MET A 45 30.06 -2.46 1.56
C MET A 45 30.93 -2.20 2.79
N GLU A 46 30.59 -2.76 3.95
CA GLU A 46 31.27 -2.55 5.22
C GLU A 46 32.49 -3.45 5.42
N GLY A 47 32.88 -4.25 4.41
CA GLY A 47 34.15 -4.98 4.42
C GLY A 47 35.34 -4.01 4.44
N LYS A 48 36.37 -4.32 5.23
CA LYS A 48 37.57 -3.48 5.46
C LYS A 48 38.17 -2.96 4.14
N ALA A 49 38.34 -3.84 3.15
CA ALA A 49 38.89 -3.45 1.85
C ALA A 49 38.01 -2.48 1.07
N THR A 50 36.68 -2.63 1.15
CA THR A 50 35.74 -1.74 0.46
C THR A 50 35.68 -0.38 1.15
N THR A 51 35.71 -0.35 2.48
CA THR A 51 35.74 0.91 3.25
C THR A 51 37.01 1.72 2.97
N GLU A 52 38.16 1.08 2.90
CA GLU A 52 39.43 1.70 2.53
C GLU A 52 39.36 2.30 1.11
N LYS A 53 38.77 1.59 0.16
CA LYS A 53 38.58 2.08 -1.22
C LYS A 53 37.57 3.23 -1.32
N LEU A 54 36.51 3.21 -0.53
CA LEU A 54 35.56 4.34 -0.49
C LEU A 54 36.19 5.61 0.07
N ALA A 55 37.14 5.49 1.02
CA ALA A 55 37.89 6.62 1.55
C ALA A 55 38.80 7.31 0.51
N GLU A 56 39.23 6.58 -0.54
CA GLU A 56 40.06 7.15 -1.61
C GLU A 56 39.32 8.24 -2.43
N PHE A 57 37.99 8.26 -2.40
CA PHE A 57 37.20 9.34 -3.04
C PHE A 57 37.25 10.67 -2.29
N ASP A 58 37.77 10.70 -1.05
CA ASP A 58 37.77 11.89 -0.16
C ASP A 58 36.46 12.65 -0.18
N PRO A 59 35.31 11.99 0.14
CA PRO A 59 34.00 12.56 -0.03
C PRO A 59 33.75 13.73 0.94
N LEU A 60 32.96 14.73 0.49
CA LEU A 60 32.48 15.80 1.34
C LEU A 60 31.53 15.25 2.41
N MET A 61 30.66 14.31 2.04
CA MET A 61 29.73 13.59 2.91
C MET A 61 29.31 12.27 2.28
N ILE A 62 28.84 11.36 3.10
CA ILE A 62 28.31 10.04 2.67
C ILE A 62 26.87 9.93 3.12
N LEU A 63 25.93 9.77 2.17
CA LEU A 63 24.53 9.48 2.41
C LEU A 63 24.35 7.94 2.33
N ARG A 64 23.89 7.35 3.40
CA ARG A 64 23.72 5.90 3.52
C ARG A 64 22.23 5.55 3.59
N TYR A 65 21.74 4.81 2.60
CA TYR A 65 20.36 4.33 2.54
C TYR A 65 20.32 2.82 2.78
N SER A 66 19.64 2.38 3.81
CA SER A 66 19.46 0.96 4.10
C SER A 66 18.27 0.71 5.02
N ALA A 67 17.61 -0.42 4.82
CA ALA A 67 16.63 -0.94 5.76
C ALA A 67 17.28 -1.62 6.98
N THR A 68 18.55 -2.05 6.87
CA THR A 68 19.28 -2.84 7.87
C THR A 68 20.73 -2.35 8.00
N HIS A 69 20.95 -1.32 8.82
CA HIS A 69 22.29 -0.85 9.12
C HIS A 69 23.00 -1.83 10.10
N LYS A 70 24.22 -2.24 9.82
CA LYS A 70 25.06 -2.97 10.78
C LYS A 70 25.66 -2.05 11.83
N THR A 71 26.07 -0.84 11.39
CA THR A 71 26.63 0.20 12.25
C THR A 71 25.77 1.46 12.11
N GLU A 72 25.38 2.05 13.24
CA GLU A 72 24.68 3.32 13.24
C GLU A 72 25.69 4.46 13.06
N HIS A 73 25.41 5.29 12.06
CA HIS A 73 26.02 6.61 11.88
C HIS A 73 24.96 7.67 12.18
N ASN A 74 25.27 8.93 12.03
CA ASN A 74 24.31 10.05 12.27
C ASN A 74 23.01 9.84 11.48
N LYS A 75 22.04 9.16 12.10
CA LYS A 75 20.74 8.85 11.49
C LYS A 75 19.89 10.12 11.44
N VAL A 76 19.73 10.70 10.26
CA VAL A 76 18.96 11.94 10.04
C VAL A 76 17.51 11.71 9.66
N TYR A 77 17.19 10.51 9.14
CA TYR A 77 15.83 10.16 8.74
C TYR A 77 15.57 8.66 8.94
N ARG A 78 14.35 8.33 9.34
CA ARG A 78 13.88 6.95 9.46
C ARG A 78 12.53 6.81 8.76
N LEU A 79 12.42 5.80 7.91
CA LEU A 79 11.17 5.32 7.35
C LEU A 79 11.22 3.79 7.39
N ASP A 80 10.72 3.21 8.46
CA ASP A 80 10.69 1.76 8.62
C ASP A 80 9.36 1.14 8.12
N ALA A 81 9.21 -0.18 8.27
CA ALA A 81 8.04 -0.90 7.78
C ALA A 81 6.74 -0.43 8.42
N ILE A 82 6.76 -0.06 9.70
CA ILE A 82 5.58 0.47 10.41
C ILE A 82 5.24 1.87 9.90
N ASP A 83 6.24 2.75 9.78
CA ASP A 83 6.02 4.10 9.27
C ASP A 83 5.46 4.06 7.85
N ALA A 84 6.04 3.21 6.98
CA ALA A 84 5.59 3.04 5.60
C ALA A 84 4.14 2.51 5.51
N TYR A 85 3.78 1.56 6.36
CA TYR A 85 2.43 1.02 6.40
C TYR A 85 1.41 2.06 6.91
N ASN A 86 1.70 2.71 8.02
CA ASN A 86 0.81 3.69 8.64
C ASN A 86 0.61 4.93 7.76
N GLN A 87 1.66 5.34 7.03
CA GLN A 87 1.58 6.42 6.03
C GLN A 87 0.98 5.94 4.70
N LYS A 88 0.58 4.68 4.58
CA LYS A 88 -0.02 4.08 3.38
C LYS A 88 0.89 4.18 2.14
N LEU A 89 2.20 4.10 2.33
CA LEU A 89 3.20 4.12 1.26
C LEU A 89 3.47 2.75 0.64
N VAL A 90 2.94 1.70 1.26
CA VAL A 90 3.10 0.31 0.85
C VAL A 90 1.76 -0.41 0.84
N LYS A 91 1.71 -1.57 0.15
CA LYS A 91 0.53 -2.42 0.11
C LYS A 91 0.19 -3.00 1.48
N LYS A 92 -1.09 -3.28 1.68
CA LYS A 92 -1.59 -4.15 2.74
C LYS A 92 -1.32 -5.61 2.38
N ILE A 93 -1.11 -6.46 3.38
CA ILE A 93 -0.84 -7.89 3.17
C ILE A 93 -2.09 -8.68 3.54
N ALA A 94 -2.47 -9.61 2.66
CA ALA A 94 -3.46 -10.64 2.92
C ALA A 94 -2.82 -12.01 2.72
N VAL A 95 -3.17 -13.01 3.51
CA VAL A 95 -2.56 -14.32 3.46
C VAL A 95 -3.60 -15.39 3.17
N ARG A 96 -3.30 -16.25 2.20
CA ARG A 96 -4.00 -17.51 1.91
C ARG A 96 -3.14 -18.67 2.43
N GLY A 97 -3.36 -19.06 3.67
CA GLY A 97 -2.70 -20.23 4.25
C GLY A 97 -3.23 -21.53 3.66
N ILE A 98 -2.35 -22.51 3.46
CA ILE A 98 -2.70 -23.89 3.09
C ILE A 98 -1.96 -24.80 4.06
N THR A 99 -2.71 -25.63 4.79
CA THR A 99 -2.14 -26.55 5.78
C THR A 99 -2.63 -27.96 5.57
N VAL A 100 -1.77 -28.92 5.87
CA VAL A 100 -2.13 -30.32 5.92
C VAL A 100 -2.36 -30.70 7.37
N LYS A 101 -3.59 -31.08 7.70
CA LYS A 101 -3.98 -31.51 9.04
C LYS A 101 -3.81 -33.02 9.14
N GLY A 102 -2.75 -33.44 9.80
CA GLY A 102 -2.54 -34.86 10.11
C GLY A 102 -3.56 -35.32 11.14
N LEU A 103 -4.58 -36.03 10.72
CA LEU A 103 -5.58 -36.63 11.61
C LEU A 103 -5.26 -38.13 11.71
N ALA A 104 -4.93 -38.61 12.92
CA ALA A 104 -4.56 -40.01 13.15
C ALA A 104 -5.70 -40.95 12.73
N GLY A 105 -5.40 -41.91 11.87
CA GLY A 105 -6.35 -42.92 11.40
C GLY A 105 -7.28 -42.47 10.26
N ILE A 106 -7.06 -41.32 9.64
CA ILE A 106 -7.84 -40.81 8.52
C ILE A 106 -6.97 -40.79 7.27
N ASN A 107 -7.25 -41.67 6.32
CA ASN A 107 -6.57 -41.68 5.01
C ASN A 107 -7.38 -40.99 3.90
N ALA A 108 -8.60 -40.58 4.21
CA ALA A 108 -9.48 -39.91 3.27
C ALA A 108 -8.94 -38.52 2.87
N TYR A 109 -8.57 -38.41 1.61
CA TYR A 109 -8.16 -37.06 1.09
C TYR A 109 -9.37 -36.14 1.03
N LEU A 110 -9.25 -35.02 1.69
CA LEU A 110 -10.24 -33.96 1.63
C LEU A 110 -9.56 -32.60 1.80
N TYR A 111 -9.84 -31.68 0.89
CA TYR A 111 -9.37 -30.30 0.98
C TYR A 111 -10.56 -29.34 0.95
N LEU A 112 -10.71 -28.50 1.99
CA LEU A 112 -11.72 -27.46 2.01
C LEU A 112 -11.17 -26.19 1.36
N GLU A 113 -11.65 -25.85 0.17
CA GLU A 113 -11.23 -24.65 -0.55
C GLU A 113 -11.86 -23.38 0.04
N SER A 114 -13.19 -23.37 0.18
CA SER A 114 -13.94 -22.18 0.64
C SER A 114 -15.37 -22.54 1.07
N ILE A 115 -15.99 -21.60 1.81
CA ILE A 115 -17.43 -21.66 2.09
C ILE A 115 -18.13 -20.54 1.33
N ARG A 116 -19.18 -20.88 0.60
CA ARG A 116 -20.03 -19.96 -0.14
C ARG A 116 -21.29 -19.64 0.64
N ILE A 117 -21.67 -18.39 0.64
CA ILE A 117 -22.89 -17.88 1.25
C ILE A 117 -23.77 -17.33 0.14
N ALA A 118 -25.06 -17.59 0.23
CA ALA A 118 -26.07 -16.98 -0.63
C ALA A 118 -27.20 -16.45 0.25
N THR A 119 -27.85 -15.36 -0.17
CA THR A 119 -28.96 -14.72 0.57
C THR A 119 -30.16 -15.62 0.79
N THR A 120 -30.40 -16.57 -0.13
CA THR A 120 -31.61 -17.40 -0.16
C THR A 120 -31.36 -18.88 0.15
N LYS A 121 -30.10 -19.27 0.39
CA LYS A 121 -29.73 -20.68 0.60
C LYS A 121 -28.79 -20.80 1.81
N PRO A 122 -28.82 -21.94 2.52
CA PRO A 122 -27.83 -22.26 3.53
C PRO A 122 -26.41 -22.22 2.96
N PRO A 123 -25.37 -22.03 3.81
CA PRO A 123 -23.97 -22.08 3.38
C PRO A 123 -23.65 -23.43 2.70
N GLU A 124 -22.85 -23.36 1.64
CA GLU A 124 -22.32 -24.51 0.92
C GLU A 124 -20.79 -24.52 1.02
N ALA A 125 -20.18 -25.68 1.23
CA ALA A 125 -18.73 -25.84 1.28
C ALA A 125 -18.20 -26.33 -0.06
N ARG A 126 -17.22 -25.64 -0.62
CA ARG A 126 -16.50 -26.08 -1.81
C ARG A 126 -15.29 -26.88 -1.37
N ALA A 127 -15.31 -28.18 -1.60
CA ALA A 127 -14.26 -29.10 -1.18
C ALA A 127 -13.80 -30.01 -2.33
N GLU A 128 -12.51 -30.37 -2.30
CA GLU A 128 -11.93 -31.36 -3.21
C GLU A 128 -11.85 -32.69 -2.51
N LEU A 129 -12.39 -33.72 -3.16
CA LEU A 129 -12.40 -35.12 -2.67
C LEU A 129 -12.10 -36.08 -3.83
N GLU A 130 -11.70 -37.29 -3.49
CA GLU A 130 -11.47 -38.33 -4.44
C GLU A 130 -12.80 -39.01 -4.83
N ILE A 131 -13.01 -39.22 -6.13
CA ILE A 131 -14.21 -39.84 -6.68
C ILE A 131 -13.78 -40.96 -7.60
N GLN A 132 -14.40 -42.14 -7.44
CA GLN A 132 -14.24 -43.27 -8.35
C GLN A 132 -14.90 -42.92 -9.68
N GLN A 133 -14.14 -42.96 -10.75
CA GLN A 133 -14.62 -42.77 -12.12
C GLN A 133 -14.27 -44.01 -12.96
N LYS A 134 -14.86 -44.13 -14.15
CA LYS A 134 -14.52 -45.23 -15.09
C LYS A 134 -13.04 -45.28 -15.44
N SER A 135 -12.37 -44.14 -15.43
CA SER A 135 -10.93 -43.98 -15.73
C SER A 135 -10.01 -44.11 -14.51
N GLY A 136 -10.54 -44.41 -13.32
CA GLY A 136 -9.83 -44.51 -12.06
C GLY A 136 -10.26 -43.46 -11.05
N ILE A 137 -9.59 -43.41 -9.90
CA ILE A 137 -9.86 -42.41 -8.83
C ILE A 137 -9.31 -41.07 -9.27
N LYS A 138 -10.14 -40.02 -9.21
CA LYS A 138 -9.75 -38.63 -9.52
C LYS A 138 -10.16 -37.68 -8.40
N ARG A 139 -9.34 -36.68 -8.17
CA ARG A 139 -9.64 -35.56 -7.26
C ARG A 139 -10.52 -34.56 -7.98
N VAL A 140 -11.66 -34.22 -7.39
CA VAL A 140 -12.67 -33.36 -8.00
C VAL A 140 -13.23 -32.41 -6.97
N LEU A 141 -13.28 -31.12 -7.34
CA LEU A 141 -13.94 -30.08 -6.55
C LEU A 141 -15.46 -30.26 -6.61
N ARG A 142 -16.14 -30.31 -5.45
CA ARG A 142 -17.57 -30.42 -5.29
C ARG A 142 -18.11 -29.38 -4.32
N MET A 143 -19.37 -29.01 -4.53
CA MET A 143 -20.16 -28.24 -3.56
C MET A 143 -20.84 -29.22 -2.61
N LEU A 144 -20.48 -29.12 -1.32
CA LEU A 144 -21.04 -29.94 -0.27
C LEU A 144 -22.09 -29.14 0.50
N ARG A 145 -23.16 -29.82 0.89
CA ARG A 145 -24.28 -29.31 1.67
C ARG A 145 -24.43 -30.09 2.97
N LYS A 146 -25.13 -29.49 3.92
CA LYS A 146 -25.50 -30.21 5.12
C LYS A 146 -26.23 -31.52 4.78
N ASN A 147 -25.87 -32.61 5.45
CA ASN A 147 -26.31 -33.99 5.26
C ASN A 147 -25.76 -34.72 4.02
N ASP A 148 -24.89 -34.09 3.22
CA ASP A 148 -24.19 -34.81 2.15
C ASP A 148 -23.29 -35.89 2.74
N ASN A 149 -23.39 -37.10 2.17
CA ASN A 149 -22.58 -38.24 2.53
C ASN A 149 -21.46 -38.44 1.51
N LEU A 150 -20.20 -38.30 1.94
CA LEU A 150 -19.06 -38.34 1.04
C LEU A 150 -18.82 -39.76 0.48
N TYR A 151 -19.22 -40.80 1.20
CA TYR A 151 -19.18 -42.16 0.68
C TYR A 151 -20.03 -42.31 -0.61
N ASP A 152 -21.24 -41.77 -0.60
CA ASP A 152 -22.14 -41.81 -1.75
C ASP A 152 -21.63 -40.85 -2.87
N LEU A 153 -21.15 -39.66 -2.52
CA LEU A 153 -20.60 -38.70 -3.48
C LEU A 153 -19.30 -39.15 -4.15
N SER A 154 -18.55 -40.04 -3.49
CA SER A 154 -17.30 -40.62 -4.02
C SER A 154 -17.49 -41.88 -4.87
N ASP A 155 -18.74 -42.30 -5.07
CA ASP A 155 -19.09 -43.57 -5.72
C ASP A 155 -18.57 -44.78 -4.92
N GLY A 156 -18.74 -44.77 -3.61
CA GLY A 156 -18.51 -45.88 -2.70
C GLY A 156 -17.06 -46.06 -2.23
N LEU A 157 -16.24 -45.04 -2.24
CA LEU A 157 -14.87 -45.14 -1.71
C LEU A 157 -14.87 -45.30 -0.18
N GLU A 158 -14.41 -46.47 0.32
CA GLU A 158 -14.43 -46.85 1.73
C GLU A 158 -13.78 -45.84 2.68
N GLN A 159 -12.79 -45.12 2.24
CA GLN A 159 -12.14 -44.09 3.05
C GLN A 159 -13.05 -42.94 3.48
N TYR A 160 -14.19 -42.76 2.78
CA TYR A 160 -15.18 -41.73 3.14
C TYR A 160 -16.34 -42.24 3.97
N ARG A 161 -16.32 -43.54 4.35
CA ARG A 161 -17.36 -44.11 5.23
C ARG A 161 -17.43 -43.33 6.54
N GLY A 162 -18.63 -42.87 6.88
CA GLY A 162 -18.88 -42.05 8.08
C GLY A 162 -18.60 -40.52 7.92
N PHE A 163 -18.17 -40.08 6.73
CA PHE A 163 -18.08 -38.63 6.44
C PHE A 163 -19.44 -38.11 5.96
N VAL A 164 -20.30 -37.74 6.88
CA VAL A 164 -21.56 -37.04 6.59
C VAL A 164 -21.44 -35.60 7.08
N VAL A 165 -21.75 -34.63 6.26
CA VAL A 165 -21.68 -33.22 6.61
C VAL A 165 -22.70 -32.90 7.70
N SER A 166 -22.25 -32.63 8.93
CA SER A 166 -23.11 -32.30 10.08
C SER A 166 -23.46 -30.81 10.12
N ASP A 167 -22.48 -29.94 9.79
CA ASP A 167 -22.65 -28.49 9.77
C ASP A 167 -21.65 -27.79 8.89
N ILE A 168 -22.04 -26.61 8.38
CA ILE A 168 -21.18 -25.70 7.61
C ILE A 168 -21.25 -24.33 8.25
N ASN A 169 -20.17 -23.93 8.93
CA ASN A 169 -20.11 -22.66 9.65
C ASN A 169 -19.40 -21.61 8.80
N ALA A 170 -20.17 -20.65 8.29
CA ALA A 170 -19.66 -19.58 7.45
C ALA A 170 -18.87 -18.51 8.23
N ILE A 171 -19.13 -18.36 9.53
CA ILE A 171 -18.43 -17.38 10.38
C ILE A 171 -17.04 -17.87 10.73
N GLU A 172 -16.96 -19.13 11.20
CA GLU A 172 -15.68 -19.77 11.52
C GLU A 172 -14.95 -20.31 10.30
N ASN A 173 -15.62 -20.32 9.14
CA ASN A 173 -15.10 -20.80 7.87
C ASN A 173 -14.73 -22.30 7.90
N THR A 174 -15.57 -23.12 8.53
CA THR A 174 -15.34 -24.56 8.76
C THR A 174 -16.48 -25.42 8.24
N ILE A 175 -16.12 -26.67 7.86
CA ILE A 175 -17.06 -27.76 7.64
C ILE A 175 -16.86 -28.83 8.72
N ASN A 176 -17.94 -29.31 9.28
CA ASN A 176 -17.99 -30.33 10.33
C ASN A 176 -18.61 -31.61 9.80
N PHE A 177 -18.05 -32.76 10.18
CA PHE A 177 -18.55 -34.06 9.83
C PHE A 177 -19.04 -34.82 11.06
N THR A 178 -19.97 -35.79 10.85
CA THR A 178 -20.53 -36.61 11.92
C THR A 178 -19.51 -37.51 12.63
N ASN A 179 -18.39 -37.82 11.98
CA ASN A 179 -17.26 -38.56 12.58
C ASN A 179 -16.32 -37.69 13.42
N GLY A 180 -16.69 -36.42 13.70
CA GLY A 180 -15.91 -35.50 14.50
C GLY A 180 -14.81 -34.77 13.78
N VAL A 181 -14.60 -35.02 12.48
CA VAL A 181 -13.65 -34.27 11.67
C VAL A 181 -14.15 -32.84 11.46
N VAL A 182 -13.29 -31.87 11.67
CA VAL A 182 -13.52 -30.43 11.40
C VAL A 182 -12.40 -29.90 10.53
N LEU A 183 -12.75 -29.35 9.37
CA LEU A 183 -11.80 -28.71 8.45
C LEU A 183 -12.14 -27.24 8.30
N GLY A 184 -11.10 -26.40 8.42
CA GLY A 184 -11.14 -24.98 8.06
C GLY A 184 -10.82 -24.77 6.57
N ALA A 185 -11.29 -23.66 6.01
CA ALA A 185 -10.92 -23.31 4.64
C ALA A 185 -9.40 -23.15 4.50
N GLY A 186 -8.82 -23.82 3.50
CA GLY A 186 -7.37 -23.93 3.31
C GLY A 186 -6.75 -25.16 3.99
N GLU A 187 -7.52 -25.96 4.71
CA GLU A 187 -7.03 -27.18 5.34
C GLU A 187 -7.29 -28.40 4.44
N ALA A 188 -6.28 -29.24 4.34
CA ALA A 188 -6.36 -30.56 3.72
C ALA A 188 -6.12 -31.65 4.77
N THR A 189 -6.71 -32.83 4.58
CA THR A 189 -6.46 -34.03 5.39
C THR A 189 -6.29 -35.27 4.51
N GLY A 190 -5.81 -36.37 5.10
CA GLY A 190 -5.56 -37.64 4.41
C GLY A 190 -4.20 -37.68 3.70
N ASP A 191 -4.11 -38.46 2.64
CA ASP A 191 -2.86 -38.66 1.88
C ASP A 191 -2.61 -37.48 0.94
N VAL A 192 -1.90 -36.45 1.45
CA VAL A 192 -1.53 -35.25 0.69
C VAL A 192 -0.05 -35.33 0.32
N SER A 193 0.25 -35.72 -0.91
CA SER A 193 1.61 -35.68 -1.44
C SER A 193 2.09 -34.22 -1.63
N GLU A 194 3.42 -34.04 -1.66
CA GLU A 194 4.00 -32.72 -1.95
C GLU A 194 3.51 -32.16 -3.30
N ALA A 195 3.45 -32.97 -4.34
CA ALA A 195 2.91 -32.54 -5.65
C ALA A 195 1.46 -32.06 -5.55
N SER A 196 0.63 -32.72 -4.72
CA SER A 196 -0.75 -32.28 -4.47
C SER A 196 -0.81 -30.95 -3.78
N LEU A 197 0.05 -30.74 -2.77
CA LEU A 197 0.14 -29.46 -2.06
C LEU A 197 0.57 -28.33 -3.00
N ARG A 198 1.58 -28.58 -3.86
CA ARG A 198 2.04 -27.59 -4.87
C ARG A 198 0.93 -27.26 -5.87
N ARG A 199 0.16 -28.25 -6.31
CA ARG A 199 -0.98 -28.04 -7.20
C ARG A 199 -2.05 -27.17 -6.54
N ILE A 200 -2.38 -27.40 -5.27
CA ILE A 200 -3.32 -26.56 -4.51
C ILE A 200 -2.78 -25.13 -4.43
N GLN A 201 -1.49 -24.94 -4.12
CA GLN A 201 -0.89 -23.60 -4.05
C GLN A 201 -0.97 -22.86 -5.38
N ILE A 202 -0.67 -23.53 -6.49
CA ILE A 202 -0.76 -22.95 -7.84
C ILE A 202 -2.21 -22.56 -8.15
N ARG A 203 -3.18 -23.44 -7.88
CA ARG A 203 -4.61 -23.16 -8.04
C ARG A 203 -5.06 -21.94 -7.25
N GLU A 204 -4.72 -21.87 -5.97
CA GLU A 204 -5.10 -20.79 -5.10
C GLU A 204 -4.47 -19.46 -5.52
N ALA A 205 -3.24 -19.47 -6.04
CA ALA A 205 -2.59 -18.28 -6.56
C ALA A 205 -3.25 -17.78 -7.86
N ILE A 206 -3.61 -18.69 -8.77
CA ILE A 206 -4.35 -18.36 -10.00
C ILE A 206 -5.73 -17.79 -9.64
N LYS A 207 -6.42 -18.40 -8.69
CA LYS A 207 -7.71 -17.92 -8.21
C LYS A 207 -7.61 -16.53 -7.59
N ALA A 208 -6.64 -16.29 -6.71
CA ALA A 208 -6.38 -14.98 -6.14
C ALA A 208 -6.07 -13.92 -7.23
N HIS A 209 -5.33 -14.33 -8.26
CA HIS A 209 -5.05 -13.47 -9.40
C HIS A 209 -6.33 -13.05 -10.13
N PHE A 210 -7.17 -13.99 -10.55
CA PHE A 210 -8.39 -13.67 -11.27
C PHE A 210 -9.38 -12.85 -10.44
N GLU A 211 -9.49 -13.12 -9.14
CA GLU A 211 -10.31 -12.34 -8.23
C GLU A 211 -9.90 -10.87 -8.18
N LYS A 212 -8.60 -10.61 -8.13
CA LYS A 212 -8.05 -9.25 -8.16
C LYS A 212 -8.16 -8.61 -9.54
N GLU A 213 -7.79 -9.35 -10.58
CA GLU A 213 -7.80 -8.87 -11.96
C GLU A 213 -9.21 -8.44 -12.39
N LYS A 214 -10.25 -9.22 -12.04
CA LYS A 214 -11.64 -8.88 -12.32
C LYS A 214 -12.03 -7.49 -11.80
N VAL A 215 -11.57 -7.14 -10.59
CA VAL A 215 -11.88 -5.85 -9.95
C VAL A 215 -11.00 -4.72 -10.50
N LEU A 216 -9.73 -5.00 -10.75
CA LEU A 216 -8.74 -3.97 -11.09
C LEU A 216 -8.65 -3.69 -12.59
N PHE A 217 -9.09 -4.61 -13.44
CA PHE A 217 -9.12 -4.45 -14.90
C PHE A 217 -9.89 -3.21 -15.33
N GLY A 218 -11.10 -3.01 -14.78
CA GLY A 218 -11.93 -1.84 -15.05
C GLY A 218 -11.31 -0.51 -14.57
N GLN A 219 -10.31 -0.57 -13.69
CA GLN A 219 -9.55 0.58 -13.20
C GLN A 219 -8.25 0.80 -13.99
N GLY A 220 -8.02 0.03 -15.06
CA GLY A 220 -6.81 0.11 -15.87
C GLY A 220 -5.55 -0.40 -15.15
N ILE A 221 -5.68 -1.30 -14.18
CA ILE A 221 -4.56 -1.85 -13.42
C ILE A 221 -4.36 -3.32 -13.80
N LYS A 222 -3.23 -3.64 -14.42
CA LYS A 222 -2.85 -5.01 -14.71
C LYS A 222 -2.31 -5.70 -13.47
N VAL A 223 -2.80 -6.89 -13.17
CA VAL A 223 -2.34 -7.71 -12.06
C VAL A 223 -1.17 -8.60 -12.50
N LEU A 224 -0.14 -8.70 -11.70
CA LEU A 224 0.96 -9.67 -11.86
C LEU A 224 1.01 -10.59 -10.64
N SER A 225 1.33 -11.87 -10.90
CA SER A 225 1.54 -12.89 -9.87
C SER A 225 2.97 -13.44 -9.96
N LEU A 226 3.62 -13.58 -8.81
CA LEU A 226 4.99 -14.05 -8.70
C LEU A 226 5.04 -15.40 -7.98
N PHE A 227 5.64 -16.40 -8.63
CA PHE A 227 5.88 -17.73 -8.07
C PHE A 227 7.37 -17.91 -7.76
N PHE A 228 7.69 -18.17 -6.51
CA PHE A 228 9.04 -18.55 -6.11
C PHE A 228 9.18 -20.06 -6.09
N ILE A 229 10.15 -20.56 -6.84
CA ILE A 229 10.44 -22.00 -6.94
C ILE A 229 11.85 -22.31 -6.44
N ASP A 230 12.09 -23.57 -6.11
CA ASP A 230 13.36 -24.09 -5.61
C ASP A 230 14.27 -24.59 -6.75
N GLU A 231 13.71 -25.15 -7.81
CA GLU A 231 14.45 -25.75 -8.91
C GLU A 231 13.91 -25.30 -10.27
N VAL A 232 14.78 -24.78 -11.11
CA VAL A 232 14.41 -24.33 -12.47
C VAL A 232 13.87 -25.49 -13.32
N ALA A 233 14.39 -26.70 -13.13
CA ALA A 233 13.95 -27.91 -13.83
C ALA A 233 12.47 -28.24 -13.61
N LYS A 234 11.89 -27.85 -12.48
CA LYS A 234 10.45 -28.01 -12.21
C LYS A 234 9.56 -27.08 -13.05
N TYR A 235 10.13 -25.99 -13.56
CA TYR A 235 9.44 -25.08 -14.47
C TYR A 235 9.80 -25.35 -15.94
N ARG A 236 11.08 -25.56 -16.23
CA ARG A 236 11.61 -25.76 -17.57
C ARG A 236 12.73 -26.77 -17.56
N SER A 237 12.60 -27.85 -18.30
CA SER A 237 13.61 -28.89 -18.44
C SER A 237 14.09 -29.01 -19.88
N TYR A 238 15.23 -29.67 -20.07
CA TYR A 238 15.85 -29.84 -21.37
C TYR A 238 16.25 -31.31 -21.55
N ASN A 239 15.82 -31.90 -22.65
CA ASN A 239 16.22 -33.25 -23.05
C ASN A 239 16.82 -33.25 -24.47
N GLU A 240 17.02 -34.40 -25.03
CA GLU A 240 17.56 -34.58 -26.39
C GLU A 240 16.67 -33.98 -27.51
N THR A 241 15.38 -33.89 -27.27
CA THR A 241 14.38 -33.33 -28.21
C THR A 241 14.23 -31.83 -28.07
N GLY A 242 14.86 -31.19 -27.07
CA GLY A 242 14.84 -29.74 -26.85
C GLY A 242 14.26 -29.34 -25.50
N GLU A 243 13.71 -28.14 -25.46
CA GLU A 243 13.09 -27.53 -24.31
C GLU A 243 11.71 -28.15 -24.03
N GLN A 244 11.42 -28.44 -22.76
CA GLN A 244 10.16 -29.00 -22.32
C GLN A 244 9.61 -28.27 -21.08
N ALA A 245 8.28 -28.21 -20.97
CA ALA A 245 7.62 -27.72 -19.77
C ALA A 245 7.94 -28.64 -18.59
N GLY A 246 8.38 -28.05 -17.46
CA GLY A 246 8.54 -28.79 -16.21
C GLY A 246 7.20 -29.01 -15.51
N GLU A 247 7.25 -29.76 -14.42
CA GLU A 247 6.07 -30.17 -13.65
C GLU A 247 5.19 -28.96 -13.24
N TYR A 248 5.79 -27.87 -12.74
CA TYR A 248 5.04 -26.69 -12.30
C TYR A 248 4.41 -25.92 -13.45
N ALA A 249 5.06 -25.86 -14.62
CA ALA A 249 4.46 -25.23 -15.78
C ALA A 249 3.24 -26.01 -16.28
N VAL A 250 3.34 -27.35 -16.33
CA VAL A 250 2.21 -28.23 -16.70
C VAL A 250 1.06 -28.07 -15.70
N MET A 251 1.34 -28.18 -14.39
CA MET A 251 0.33 -27.97 -13.35
C MET A 251 -0.34 -26.59 -13.47
N PHE A 252 0.47 -25.56 -13.73
CA PHE A 252 -0.03 -24.20 -13.90
C PHE A 252 -1.01 -24.09 -15.08
N GLU A 253 -0.64 -24.60 -16.25
CA GLU A 253 -1.49 -24.50 -17.44
C GLU A 253 -2.81 -25.27 -17.28
N GLU A 254 -2.76 -26.45 -16.63
CA GLU A 254 -3.96 -27.22 -16.31
C GLU A 254 -4.89 -26.46 -15.35
N GLU A 255 -4.35 -25.95 -14.24
CA GLU A 255 -5.13 -25.22 -13.24
C GLU A 255 -5.60 -23.86 -13.78
N TYR A 256 -4.78 -23.18 -14.61
CA TYR A 256 -5.20 -21.94 -15.27
C TYR A 256 -6.42 -22.15 -16.17
N ASN A 257 -6.40 -23.18 -17.02
CA ASN A 257 -7.52 -23.50 -17.89
C ASN A 257 -8.78 -23.89 -17.09
N ALA A 258 -8.61 -24.64 -15.99
CA ALA A 258 -9.73 -24.99 -15.11
C ALA A 258 -10.35 -23.75 -14.48
N GLN A 259 -9.53 -22.85 -13.90
CA GLN A 259 -10.01 -21.61 -13.29
C GLN A 259 -10.56 -20.62 -14.32
N LEU A 260 -9.97 -20.54 -15.52
CA LEU A 260 -10.47 -19.69 -16.60
C LEU A 260 -11.91 -20.08 -16.99
N ASN A 261 -12.19 -21.38 -17.12
CA ASN A 261 -13.54 -21.88 -17.42
C ASN A 261 -14.57 -21.52 -16.35
N GLU A 262 -14.14 -21.37 -15.09
CA GLU A 262 -15.02 -20.95 -14.00
C GLU A 262 -15.27 -19.43 -13.98
N VAL A 263 -14.27 -18.64 -14.38
CA VAL A 263 -14.33 -17.16 -14.38
C VAL A 263 -15.10 -16.64 -15.60
N LEU A 264 -14.97 -17.32 -16.75
CA LEU A 264 -15.68 -16.91 -17.96
C LEU A 264 -17.18 -17.06 -17.81
N THR A 265 -17.89 -15.97 -17.99
CA THR A 265 -19.36 -15.92 -18.03
C THR A 265 -19.86 -15.88 -19.48
N LEU A 266 -21.17 -16.07 -19.69
CA LEU A 266 -21.81 -15.91 -20.99
C LEU A 266 -21.91 -14.45 -21.43
N GLU A 267 -21.69 -13.52 -20.53
CA GLU A 267 -21.76 -12.08 -20.80
C GLU A 267 -20.57 -11.61 -21.64
N ASP A 268 -20.83 -10.75 -22.61
CA ASP A 268 -19.78 -10.15 -23.45
C ASP A 268 -19.20 -8.87 -22.81
N THR A 269 -18.52 -9.05 -21.69
CA THR A 269 -17.81 -7.95 -21.01
C THR A 269 -16.42 -7.70 -21.62
N PRO A 270 -15.86 -6.48 -21.51
CA PRO A 270 -14.47 -6.20 -21.92
C PRO A 270 -13.46 -7.14 -21.27
N TYR A 271 -13.67 -7.50 -19.99
CA TYR A 271 -12.82 -8.43 -19.26
C TYR A 271 -12.91 -9.86 -19.81
N ASN A 272 -14.12 -10.36 -20.11
CA ASN A 272 -14.28 -11.67 -20.73
C ASN A 272 -13.63 -11.76 -22.13
N ARG A 273 -13.73 -10.66 -22.92
CA ARG A 273 -13.04 -10.58 -24.21
C ARG A 273 -11.53 -10.64 -24.07
N TYR A 274 -11.01 -9.91 -23.08
CA TYR A 274 -9.58 -9.91 -22.75
C TYR A 274 -9.10 -11.32 -22.39
N LEU A 275 -9.78 -11.99 -21.49
CA LEU A 275 -9.41 -13.35 -21.07
C LEU A 275 -9.46 -14.38 -22.19
N LYS A 276 -10.50 -14.34 -23.03
CA LYS A 276 -10.66 -15.25 -24.17
C LYS A 276 -9.57 -15.11 -25.25
N GLY A 277 -8.92 -13.94 -25.30
CA GLY A 277 -7.86 -13.65 -26.25
C GLY A 277 -6.50 -14.26 -25.89
N ILE A 278 -6.33 -14.85 -24.68
CA ILE A 278 -5.03 -15.24 -24.17
C ILE A 278 -4.98 -16.77 -23.93
N GLN A 279 -4.00 -17.43 -24.57
CA GLN A 279 -3.73 -18.86 -24.34
C GLN A 279 -2.93 -19.07 -23.04
N ALA A 280 -3.21 -20.15 -22.29
CA ALA A 280 -2.55 -20.43 -21.01
C ALA A 280 -1.01 -20.39 -21.09
N GLY A 281 -0.40 -21.05 -22.05
CA GLY A 281 1.06 -21.08 -22.21
C GLY A 281 1.71 -19.73 -22.55
N LYS A 282 0.91 -18.70 -22.89
CA LYS A 282 1.42 -17.32 -23.11
C LYS A 282 1.27 -16.44 -21.89
N THR A 283 0.54 -16.89 -20.86
CA THR A 283 0.23 -16.08 -19.66
C THR A 283 1.37 -16.07 -18.66
N HIS A 284 2.32 -16.97 -18.75
CA HIS A 284 3.41 -17.12 -17.79
C HIS A 284 4.77 -17.16 -18.47
N ASN A 285 5.79 -16.72 -17.74
CA ASN A 285 7.19 -16.83 -18.15
C ASN A 285 8.10 -16.98 -16.93
N GLY A 286 9.33 -17.47 -17.19
CA GLY A 286 10.35 -17.70 -16.18
C GLY A 286 11.41 -16.59 -16.14
N TYR A 287 11.76 -16.16 -14.93
CA TYR A 287 12.87 -15.27 -14.65
C TYR A 287 13.97 -16.06 -13.93
N PHE A 288 14.94 -16.56 -14.69
CA PHE A 288 15.98 -17.45 -14.21
C PHE A 288 17.34 -17.09 -14.81
N SER A 289 18.41 -17.59 -14.20
CA SER A 289 19.75 -17.49 -14.74
C SER A 289 19.87 -18.26 -16.05
N ILE A 290 20.61 -17.71 -17.02
CA ILE A 290 20.85 -18.34 -18.31
C ILE A 290 22.32 -18.72 -18.42
N ASP A 291 22.61 -19.97 -18.66
CA ASP A 291 23.97 -20.40 -18.99
C ASP A 291 24.44 -19.78 -20.31
N LYS A 292 25.55 -19.08 -20.27
CA LYS A 292 26.12 -18.35 -21.43
C LYS A 292 26.45 -19.25 -22.61
N LYS A 293 26.85 -20.51 -22.38
CA LYS A 293 27.28 -21.44 -23.41
C LYS A 293 26.10 -22.16 -24.03
N SER A 294 25.25 -22.76 -23.21
CA SER A 294 24.11 -23.58 -23.69
C SER A 294 22.86 -22.74 -23.98
N LYS A 295 22.78 -21.51 -23.51
CA LYS A 295 21.59 -20.64 -23.53
C LYS A 295 20.38 -21.23 -22.81
N ARG A 296 20.60 -22.21 -21.93
CA ARG A 296 19.56 -22.88 -21.15
C ARG A 296 19.33 -22.17 -19.83
N LEU A 297 18.10 -22.22 -19.34
CA LEU A 297 17.75 -21.78 -17.99
C LEU A 297 18.36 -22.74 -16.98
N VAL A 298 19.04 -22.21 -15.97
CA VAL A 298 19.74 -22.99 -14.93
C VAL A 298 19.47 -22.42 -13.55
N ASN A 299 19.66 -23.25 -12.52
CA ASN A 299 19.68 -22.75 -11.16
C ASN A 299 20.82 -21.74 -11.00
N PRO A 300 20.61 -20.64 -10.27
CA PRO A 300 21.69 -19.69 -10.01
C PRO A 300 22.75 -20.32 -9.12
N ASP A 301 24.03 -20.10 -9.47
CA ASP A 301 25.14 -20.45 -8.60
C ASP A 301 25.23 -19.47 -7.42
N VAL A 302 24.89 -19.94 -6.24
CA VAL A 302 24.93 -19.14 -5.01
C VAL A 302 26.32 -19.25 -4.37
N LYS A 303 26.98 -18.11 -4.18
CA LYS A 303 28.30 -18.07 -3.52
C LYS A 303 28.17 -18.46 -2.07
N VAL A 304 28.91 -19.51 -1.66
CA VAL A 304 28.83 -20.07 -0.29
C VAL A 304 29.79 -19.34 0.69
N ARG A 305 30.78 -18.59 0.19
CA ARG A 305 31.84 -17.93 1.02
C ARG A 305 32.23 -16.57 0.44
N GLY A 306 32.60 -15.62 1.30
CA GLY A 306 33.10 -14.29 1.00
C GLY A 306 32.11 -13.18 1.29
N GLU A 307 32.45 -11.93 0.95
CA GLU A 307 31.57 -10.74 1.14
C GLU A 307 30.27 -10.83 0.34
N SER A 308 30.24 -11.64 -0.71
CA SER A 308 29.06 -11.90 -1.56
C SER A 308 28.39 -13.25 -1.27
N ALA A 309 28.56 -13.81 -0.07
CA ALA A 309 27.91 -15.06 0.29
C ALA A 309 26.37 -14.87 0.28
N GLY A 310 25.67 -15.72 -0.41
CA GLY A 310 24.21 -15.63 -0.65
C GLY A 310 23.79 -14.88 -1.91
N GLU A 311 24.72 -14.29 -2.68
CA GLU A 311 24.45 -13.71 -3.99
C GLU A 311 24.60 -14.74 -5.11
N ALA A 312 23.70 -14.70 -6.07
CA ALA A 312 23.78 -15.50 -7.29
C ALA A 312 24.50 -14.75 -8.41
N ASP A 313 25.30 -15.44 -9.20
CA ASP A 313 25.90 -14.90 -10.42
C ASP A 313 24.87 -15.00 -11.57
N ASP A 314 23.93 -14.05 -11.64
CA ASP A 314 22.96 -14.01 -12.71
C ASP A 314 23.54 -13.35 -13.95
N VAL A 315 23.43 -14.02 -15.04
CA VAL A 315 23.77 -13.47 -16.34
C VAL A 315 22.57 -13.58 -17.26
N ASP A 316 22.10 -12.43 -17.74
CA ASP A 316 21.08 -12.30 -18.77
C ASP A 316 19.74 -13.00 -18.52
N ALA A 317 19.02 -12.58 -17.49
CA ALA A 317 17.62 -12.94 -17.30
C ALA A 317 16.73 -12.29 -18.37
N TYR A 318 15.54 -12.83 -18.54
CA TYR A 318 14.56 -12.46 -19.57
C TYR A 318 14.34 -10.93 -19.67
N ASP A 319 14.66 -10.34 -20.80
CA ASP A 319 14.70 -8.89 -21.03
C ASP A 319 13.37 -8.17 -20.76
N LEU A 320 12.22 -8.80 -21.05
CA LEU A 320 10.89 -8.21 -20.78
C LEU A 320 10.68 -7.89 -19.29
N ILE A 321 11.13 -8.76 -18.42
CA ILE A 321 10.93 -8.60 -16.97
C ILE A 321 11.86 -7.55 -16.39
N LEU A 322 13.10 -7.46 -16.91
CA LEU A 322 14.12 -6.54 -16.39
C LEU A 322 14.13 -5.17 -17.07
N ARG A 323 14.10 -5.15 -18.39
CA ARG A 323 14.39 -3.96 -19.20
C ARG A 323 13.13 -3.26 -19.67
N ASP A 324 12.08 -4.00 -19.96
CA ASP A 324 10.83 -3.45 -20.48
C ASP A 324 9.67 -3.56 -19.46
N LYS A 325 9.88 -2.95 -18.31
CA LYS A 325 8.89 -2.94 -17.23
C LYS A 325 7.55 -2.31 -17.65
N ALA A 326 7.59 -1.29 -18.50
CA ALA A 326 6.40 -0.62 -19.00
C ALA A 326 5.55 -1.55 -19.87
N ARG A 327 6.18 -2.32 -20.77
CA ARG A 327 5.48 -3.31 -21.59
C ARG A 327 4.84 -4.40 -20.73
N LEU A 328 5.54 -4.88 -19.70
CA LEU A 328 4.98 -5.89 -18.79
C LEU A 328 3.72 -5.39 -18.07
N LEU A 329 3.57 -4.09 -17.87
CA LEU A 329 2.40 -3.47 -17.27
C LEU A 329 1.24 -3.24 -18.26
N SER A 330 1.49 -3.35 -19.58
CA SER A 330 0.45 -3.22 -20.61
C SER A 330 -0.45 -4.44 -20.67
N PHE A 331 -1.75 -4.24 -20.92
CA PHE A 331 -2.70 -5.33 -21.19
C PHE A 331 -2.44 -6.03 -22.53
N GLU A 332 -1.70 -5.41 -23.44
CA GLU A 332 -1.30 -6.03 -24.70
C GLU A 332 -0.29 -7.16 -24.52
N GLU A 333 0.51 -7.10 -23.45
CA GLU A 333 1.44 -8.15 -23.07
C GLU A 333 0.68 -9.28 -22.33
N PRO A 334 0.63 -10.51 -22.85
CA PRO A 334 -0.14 -11.59 -22.24
C PRO A 334 0.48 -12.13 -20.94
N VAL A 335 1.78 -11.95 -20.71
CA VAL A 335 2.46 -12.42 -19.49
C VAL A 335 1.91 -11.71 -18.26
N ARG A 336 1.39 -12.49 -17.32
CA ARG A 336 0.79 -12.06 -16.05
C ARG A 336 1.31 -12.83 -14.85
N PHE A 337 1.91 -13.99 -15.09
CA PHE A 337 2.48 -14.86 -14.08
C PHE A 337 3.97 -15.03 -14.33
N VAL A 338 4.76 -14.76 -13.32
CA VAL A 338 6.22 -14.82 -13.39
C VAL A 338 6.72 -15.91 -12.43
N PHE A 339 7.42 -16.90 -12.96
CA PHE A 339 8.12 -17.89 -12.16
C PHE A 339 9.56 -17.46 -11.95
N SER A 340 10.05 -17.56 -10.72
CA SER A 340 11.40 -17.16 -10.41
C SER A 340 12.05 -18.05 -9.36
N HIS A 341 13.36 -18.24 -9.47
CA HIS A 341 14.13 -18.84 -8.40
C HIS A 341 14.22 -17.88 -7.19
N SER A 342 14.26 -18.44 -5.99
CA SER A 342 14.30 -17.70 -4.73
C SER A 342 15.47 -16.72 -4.59
N ALA A 343 16.55 -16.93 -5.36
CA ALA A 343 17.73 -16.08 -5.37
C ALA A 343 17.65 -14.93 -6.41
N LEU A 344 16.45 -14.41 -6.70
CA LEU A 344 16.30 -13.19 -7.51
C LEU A 344 17.25 -12.10 -7.03
N ARG A 345 17.99 -11.50 -7.98
CA ARG A 345 18.82 -10.34 -7.66
C ARG A 345 18.01 -9.21 -7.02
N GLU A 346 18.63 -8.56 -6.05
CA GLU A 346 18.15 -7.29 -5.55
C GLU A 346 17.97 -6.31 -6.72
N GLY A 347 16.88 -5.52 -6.65
CA GLY A 347 16.57 -4.51 -7.66
C GLY A 347 15.47 -4.88 -8.65
N TRP A 348 15.03 -6.15 -8.77
CA TRP A 348 13.80 -6.43 -9.51
C TRP A 348 12.60 -6.20 -8.60
N ASP A 349 11.79 -5.27 -9.00
CA ASP A 349 10.53 -4.92 -8.40
C ASP A 349 9.56 -4.46 -9.47
N ASN A 350 8.34 -4.94 -9.38
CA ASN A 350 7.26 -4.46 -10.22
C ASN A 350 6.11 -4.00 -9.33
N PRO A 351 5.62 -2.77 -9.51
CA PRO A 351 4.57 -2.22 -8.65
C PRO A 351 3.27 -3.03 -8.71
N ASN A 352 3.01 -3.71 -9.82
CA ASN A 352 1.75 -4.43 -10.03
C ASN A 352 1.79 -5.91 -9.61
N VAL A 353 2.83 -6.34 -8.90
CA VAL A 353 2.80 -7.64 -8.21
C VAL A 353 1.79 -7.56 -7.06
N LEU A 354 0.68 -8.26 -7.21
CA LEU A 354 -0.44 -8.28 -6.26
C LEU A 354 -0.70 -9.67 -5.68
N VAL A 355 -0.05 -10.71 -6.22
CA VAL A 355 -0.08 -12.07 -5.68
C VAL A 355 1.33 -12.63 -5.64
N ILE A 356 1.70 -13.27 -4.54
CA ILE A 356 2.95 -14.02 -4.37
C ILE A 356 2.61 -15.43 -3.91
N CYS A 357 3.24 -16.42 -4.53
CA CYS A 357 3.12 -17.83 -4.15
C CYS A 357 4.52 -18.44 -3.99
N THR A 358 4.78 -19.06 -2.85
CA THR A 358 6.06 -19.72 -2.58
C THR A 358 5.91 -21.22 -2.69
N LEU A 359 6.48 -21.82 -3.73
CA LEU A 359 6.43 -23.26 -4.05
C LEU A 359 7.67 -24.02 -3.56
N LYS A 360 8.44 -23.48 -2.65
CA LYS A 360 9.63 -24.08 -2.06
C LYS A 360 9.41 -24.45 -0.60
N HIS A 361 10.26 -25.33 -0.05
CA HIS A 361 10.36 -25.50 1.39
C HIS A 361 11.12 -24.30 1.97
N SER A 362 10.45 -23.48 2.77
CA SER A 362 11.04 -22.30 3.39
C SER A 362 11.21 -22.53 4.89
N ASP A 363 12.39 -22.99 5.30
CA ASP A 363 12.79 -23.02 6.71
C ASP A 363 13.50 -21.73 7.14
N ASN A 364 13.67 -20.75 6.23
CA ASN A 364 14.49 -19.56 6.47
C ASN A 364 13.63 -18.28 6.51
N THR A 365 13.47 -17.71 7.71
CA THR A 365 12.70 -16.48 7.98
C THR A 365 13.19 -15.25 7.20
N VAL A 366 14.47 -15.11 6.96
CA VAL A 366 15.07 -14.00 6.21
C VAL A 366 14.57 -13.96 4.76
N SER A 367 14.38 -15.13 4.15
CA SER A 367 13.86 -15.26 2.79
C SER A 367 12.42 -14.74 2.66
N ARG A 368 11.56 -15.03 3.64
CA ARG A 368 10.13 -14.65 3.63
C ARG A 368 9.91 -13.15 3.53
N ARG A 369 10.59 -12.37 4.39
CA ARG A 369 10.49 -10.91 4.39
C ARG A 369 10.97 -10.31 3.08
N GLN A 370 12.05 -10.82 2.51
CA GLN A 370 12.58 -10.36 1.23
C GLN A 370 11.63 -10.67 0.07
N GLU A 371 11.01 -11.84 0.07
CA GLU A 371 10.04 -12.25 -0.96
C GLU A 371 8.78 -11.38 -0.92
N VAL A 372 8.20 -11.20 0.27
CA VAL A 372 7.04 -10.32 0.47
C VAL A 372 7.37 -8.87 0.11
N GLY A 373 8.57 -8.40 0.50
CA GLY A 373 9.06 -7.04 0.21
C GLY A 373 9.02 -6.67 -1.26
N ARG A 374 9.21 -7.63 -2.17
CA ARG A 374 9.17 -7.42 -3.63
C ARG A 374 7.78 -7.04 -4.15
N GLY A 375 6.72 -7.42 -3.44
CA GLY A 375 5.34 -7.09 -3.78
C GLY A 375 4.80 -5.83 -3.12
N MET A 376 5.56 -5.14 -2.26
CA MET A 376 5.02 -4.09 -1.39
C MET A 376 4.83 -2.73 -2.07
N ARG A 377 5.38 -2.49 -3.26
CA ARG A 377 5.22 -1.22 -3.98
C ARG A 377 3.77 -0.98 -4.39
N LEU A 378 3.30 0.26 -4.31
CA LEU A 378 1.96 0.63 -4.74
C LEU A 378 1.80 0.45 -6.25
N ALA A 379 0.66 -0.08 -6.67
CA ALA A 379 0.34 -0.35 -8.06
C ALA A 379 0.25 0.93 -8.90
N VAL A 380 0.46 0.77 -10.20
CA VAL A 380 0.29 1.83 -11.20
C VAL A 380 -0.75 1.44 -12.25
N SER A 381 -1.43 2.42 -12.80
CA SER A 381 -2.39 2.25 -13.89
C SER A 381 -1.69 2.10 -15.24
N GLN A 382 -2.47 1.84 -16.31
CA GLN A 382 -1.98 1.87 -17.71
C GLN A 382 -1.44 3.23 -18.14
N SER A 383 -1.91 4.32 -17.53
CA SER A 383 -1.40 5.68 -17.76
C SER A 383 -0.12 6.00 -16.98
N GLY A 384 0.33 5.10 -16.13
CA GLY A 384 1.51 5.29 -15.29
C GLY A 384 1.23 5.99 -13.96
N ASP A 385 -0.05 6.28 -13.67
CA ASP A 385 -0.45 6.92 -12.41
C ASP A 385 -0.34 5.94 -11.25
N ARG A 386 0.27 6.37 -10.16
CA ARG A 386 0.39 5.57 -8.94
C ARG A 386 -0.91 5.60 -8.16
N MET A 387 -1.35 4.43 -7.71
CA MET A 387 -2.58 4.25 -6.93
C MET A 387 -2.32 4.55 -5.45
N ASP A 388 -2.06 5.80 -5.11
CA ASP A 388 -1.66 6.25 -3.77
C ASP A 388 -2.65 7.19 -3.08
N ASP A 389 -3.87 7.32 -3.60
CA ASP A 389 -4.94 8.06 -2.92
C ASP A 389 -5.17 7.48 -1.51
N PRO A 390 -4.97 8.24 -0.42
CA PRO A 390 -5.10 7.76 0.95
C PRO A 390 -6.44 7.12 1.29
N ALA A 391 -7.52 7.48 0.58
CA ALA A 391 -8.84 6.91 0.78
C ALA A 391 -8.99 5.50 0.17
N THR A 392 -8.25 5.19 -0.88
CA THR A 392 -8.43 3.95 -1.66
C THR A 392 -7.20 3.04 -1.66
N VAL A 393 -6.06 3.55 -1.24
CA VAL A 393 -4.76 2.85 -1.38
C VAL A 393 -4.79 1.42 -0.85
N HIS A 394 -5.30 1.16 0.34
CA HIS A 394 -5.38 -0.17 0.94
C HIS A 394 -6.60 -1.00 0.50
N GLN A 395 -7.43 -0.47 -0.38
CA GLN A 395 -8.49 -1.23 -1.06
C GLN A 395 -8.00 -1.78 -2.41
N ILE A 396 -7.20 -0.98 -3.11
CA ILE A 396 -6.58 -1.34 -4.39
C ILE A 396 -5.31 -2.15 -4.15
N ASN A 397 -4.48 -1.67 -3.25
CA ASN A 397 -3.14 -2.20 -3.01
C ASN A 397 -3.14 -3.24 -1.89
N VAL A 398 -3.66 -4.43 -2.19
CA VAL A 398 -3.61 -5.59 -1.31
C VAL A 398 -2.75 -6.67 -1.96
N LEU A 399 -1.63 -7.01 -1.33
CA LEU A 399 -0.76 -8.11 -1.72
C LEU A 399 -1.27 -9.41 -1.10
N THR A 400 -1.72 -10.36 -1.89
CA THR A 400 -2.08 -11.70 -1.41
C THR A 400 -0.86 -12.62 -1.46
N VAL A 401 -0.53 -13.22 -0.33
CA VAL A 401 0.54 -14.21 -0.19
C VAL A 401 -0.09 -15.60 -0.02
N VAL A 402 0.19 -16.50 -0.95
CA VAL A 402 -0.24 -17.91 -0.86
C VAL A 402 0.89 -18.71 -0.22
N ALA A 403 0.65 -19.17 1.01
CA ALA A 403 1.65 -19.81 1.87
C ALA A 403 1.32 -21.29 2.11
N ASN A 404 2.34 -22.11 2.31
CA ASN A 404 2.23 -23.53 2.66
C ASN A 404 2.19 -23.76 4.19
N GLU A 405 1.72 -22.81 4.91
CA GLU A 405 1.56 -22.81 6.36
C GLU A 405 0.24 -22.15 6.75
N SER A 406 -0.16 -22.28 8.00
CA SER A 406 -1.39 -21.63 8.46
C SER A 406 -1.26 -20.11 8.39
N TYR A 407 -2.40 -19.45 8.21
CA TYR A 407 -2.47 -17.99 8.34
C TYR A 407 -1.80 -17.49 9.63
N ARG A 408 -2.10 -18.14 10.77
CA ARG A 408 -1.58 -17.77 12.09
C ARG A 408 -0.07 -17.87 12.16
N ASP A 409 0.51 -18.95 11.66
CA ASP A 409 1.96 -19.18 11.71
C ASP A 409 2.68 -18.20 10.80
N PHE A 410 2.16 -17.96 9.59
CA PHE A 410 2.71 -16.98 8.67
C PHE A 410 2.72 -15.58 9.27
N VAL A 411 1.59 -15.13 9.83
CA VAL A 411 1.45 -13.80 10.44
C VAL A 411 2.39 -13.64 11.63
N SER A 412 2.41 -14.64 12.52
CA SER A 412 3.32 -14.63 13.69
C SER A 412 4.78 -14.53 13.27
N GLY A 413 5.19 -15.32 12.27
CA GLY A 413 6.55 -15.28 11.72
C GLY A 413 6.88 -13.93 11.11
N LEU A 414 6.02 -13.38 10.25
CA LEU A 414 6.26 -12.09 9.59
C LEU A 414 6.27 -10.93 10.59
N GLN A 415 5.36 -10.90 11.56
CA GLN A 415 5.33 -9.87 12.61
C GLN A 415 6.58 -9.94 13.50
N LYS A 416 7.06 -11.15 13.82
CA LYS A 416 8.31 -11.35 14.55
C LYS A 416 9.52 -10.80 13.75
N ASP A 417 9.56 -11.06 12.44
CA ASP A 417 10.63 -10.56 11.56
C ASP A 417 10.60 -9.03 11.45
N ILE A 418 9.41 -8.44 11.32
CA ILE A 418 9.24 -6.99 11.34
C ILE A 418 9.72 -6.42 12.68
N SER A 419 9.25 -6.97 13.81
CA SER A 419 9.62 -6.51 15.15
C SER A 419 11.13 -6.62 15.41
N ALA A 420 11.78 -7.68 14.94
CA ALA A 420 13.23 -7.84 15.04
C ALA A 420 13.98 -6.78 14.23
N SER A 421 13.48 -6.39 13.07
CA SER A 421 14.05 -5.32 12.24
C SER A 421 13.89 -3.91 12.84
N LEU A 422 12.98 -3.76 13.80
CA LEU A 422 12.69 -2.51 14.49
C LEU A 422 13.42 -2.38 15.85
N SER A 423 14.44 -3.18 16.07
CA SER A 423 15.24 -3.17 17.32
C SER A 423 15.83 -1.78 17.65
N ALA A 424 16.01 -0.92 16.66
CA ALA A 424 16.49 0.46 16.84
C ALA A 424 15.38 1.45 17.27
N ARG A 425 14.10 1.05 17.37
CA ARG A 425 13.07 1.91 17.93
C ARG A 425 13.13 1.90 19.46
N PRO A 426 12.99 3.07 20.11
CA PRO A 426 12.80 3.13 21.54
C PRO A 426 11.53 2.34 21.92
N ARG A 427 11.56 1.64 23.04
CA ARG A 427 10.46 0.80 23.50
C ARG A 427 9.72 1.39 24.70
N GLU A 428 10.36 2.32 25.39
CA GLU A 428 9.87 2.97 26.59
C GLU A 428 9.52 4.43 26.30
N ALA A 429 8.33 4.82 26.68
CA ALA A 429 7.77 6.17 26.50
C ALA A 429 7.89 6.98 27.81
N ASN A 430 9.12 7.08 28.34
CA ASN A 430 9.42 7.76 29.60
C ASN A 430 9.99 9.18 29.39
N ALA A 431 10.14 9.92 30.48
CA ALA A 431 10.66 11.29 30.43
C ALA A 431 12.08 11.34 29.86
N GLU A 432 12.96 10.35 30.14
CA GLU A 432 14.32 10.29 29.63
C GLU A 432 14.33 10.19 28.10
N TYR A 433 13.42 9.42 27.52
CA TYR A 433 13.29 9.32 26.08
C TYR A 433 12.82 10.62 25.42
N PHE A 434 11.85 11.33 26.04
CA PHE A 434 11.29 12.54 25.47
C PHE A 434 12.18 13.78 25.64
N GLU A 435 12.99 13.82 26.69
CA GLU A 435 13.91 14.93 26.95
C GLU A 435 14.84 15.14 25.76
N ASP A 436 15.15 16.37 25.47
CA ASP A 436 16.02 16.81 24.36
C ASP A 436 15.54 16.50 22.93
N LYS A 437 14.35 15.90 22.75
CA LYS A 437 13.75 15.75 21.41
C LYS A 437 13.43 17.13 20.80
N LEU A 438 13.54 17.22 19.48
CA LEU A 438 13.19 18.45 18.75
C LEU A 438 11.78 18.34 18.18
N LEU A 439 10.93 19.26 18.59
CA LEU A 439 9.62 19.48 18.00
C LEU A 439 9.78 20.43 16.82
N LYS A 440 9.62 19.92 15.63
CA LYS A 440 9.77 20.68 14.37
C LYS A 440 8.55 21.58 14.18
N MET A 441 8.73 22.87 14.40
CA MET A 441 7.67 23.86 14.26
C MET A 441 7.94 24.79 13.06
N PRO A 442 6.90 25.32 12.39
CA PRO A 442 7.09 26.28 11.30
C PRO A 442 7.85 27.55 11.71
N ALA A 443 7.78 27.92 13.01
CA ALA A 443 8.44 29.08 13.57
C ALA A 443 9.86 28.81 14.10
N GLY A 444 10.37 27.57 13.98
CA GLY A 444 11.67 27.14 14.50
C GLY A 444 11.53 25.95 15.46
N ASP A 445 12.52 25.09 15.50
CA ASP A 445 12.50 23.88 16.32
C ASP A 445 12.49 24.21 17.81
N VAL A 446 11.64 23.52 18.57
CA VAL A 446 11.54 23.64 20.03
C VAL A 446 12.09 22.37 20.66
N ARG A 447 13.04 22.52 21.57
CA ARG A 447 13.60 21.39 22.31
C ARG A 447 12.67 21.03 23.46
N VAL A 448 12.34 19.77 23.61
CA VAL A 448 11.58 19.26 24.75
C VAL A 448 12.43 19.36 26.01
N THR A 449 12.00 20.22 26.91
CA THR A 449 12.65 20.37 28.23
C THR A 449 12.29 19.20 29.14
N GLN A 450 13.07 18.98 30.20
CA GLN A 450 12.77 17.98 31.23
C GLN A 450 11.36 18.13 31.80
N GLN A 451 10.89 19.36 31.97
CA GLN A 451 9.52 19.61 32.46
C GLN A 451 8.47 19.17 31.44
N MET A 452 8.67 19.49 30.16
CA MET A 452 7.79 19.02 29.08
C MET A 452 7.81 17.49 28.96
N ALA A 453 8.98 16.86 29.04
CA ALA A 453 9.12 15.40 29.01
C ALA A 453 8.32 14.72 30.13
N LYS A 454 8.40 15.23 31.36
CA LYS A 454 7.61 14.75 32.49
C LYS A 454 6.09 15.00 32.31
N LEU A 455 5.69 16.05 31.63
CA LEU A 455 4.28 16.30 31.34
C LEU A 455 3.76 15.31 30.29
N ILE A 456 4.58 14.97 29.27
CA ILE A 456 4.22 13.95 28.28
C ILE A 456 4.06 12.58 28.95
N GLU A 457 5.03 12.16 29.77
CA GLU A 457 4.95 10.90 30.51
C GLU A 457 3.71 10.83 31.40
N ARG A 458 3.46 11.87 32.20
CA ARG A 458 2.25 11.95 33.05
C ARG A 458 0.96 11.92 32.25
N TYR A 459 0.94 12.54 31.07
CA TYR A 459 -0.20 12.48 30.17
C TYR A 459 -0.48 11.05 29.71
N LEU A 460 0.57 10.31 29.34
CA LEU A 460 0.45 8.91 28.91
C LEU A 460 -0.06 8.03 30.06
N VAL A 461 0.55 8.13 31.25
CA VAL A 461 0.15 7.33 32.43
C VAL A 461 -1.27 7.67 32.88
N LYS A 462 -1.62 8.96 32.94
CA LYS A 462 -2.94 9.40 33.43
C LYS A 462 -4.11 8.89 32.57
N ASN A 463 -3.88 8.67 31.28
CA ASN A 463 -4.92 8.26 30.37
C ASN A 463 -4.83 6.76 29.98
N ASP A 464 -4.04 5.97 30.69
CA ASP A 464 -3.77 4.56 30.41
C ASP A 464 -3.17 4.35 29.01
N TYR A 465 -2.45 5.34 28.48
CA TYR A 465 -1.78 5.28 27.18
C TYR A 465 -0.38 4.68 27.27
N SER A 466 0.17 4.49 28.47
CA SER A 466 1.35 3.68 28.75
C SER A 466 1.08 2.68 29.88
N ASP A 467 1.74 1.51 29.80
CA ASP A 467 1.67 0.47 30.83
C ASP A 467 2.75 0.66 31.94
N THR A 468 2.84 -0.30 32.88
CA THR A 468 3.81 -0.30 33.97
C THR A 468 5.26 -0.45 33.52
N ASP A 469 5.48 -0.96 32.31
CA ASP A 469 6.79 -1.07 31.67
C ASP A 469 7.08 0.13 30.72
N GLU A 470 6.32 1.23 30.88
CA GLU A 470 6.45 2.46 30.09
C GLU A 470 6.20 2.27 28.57
N ARG A 471 5.49 1.19 28.17
CA ARG A 471 5.20 0.89 26.77
C ARG A 471 3.88 1.51 26.36
N ILE A 472 3.80 2.00 25.11
CA ILE A 472 2.56 2.54 24.55
C ILE A 472 1.52 1.41 24.40
N THR A 473 0.31 1.65 24.96
CA THR A 473 -0.79 0.69 24.98
C THR A 473 -1.64 0.73 23.72
N GLU A 474 -2.46 -0.30 23.50
CA GLU A 474 -3.47 -0.33 22.43
C GLU A 474 -4.50 0.79 22.61
N GLN A 475 -4.81 1.18 23.84
CA GLN A 475 -5.77 2.25 24.16
C GLN A 475 -5.35 3.58 23.54
N TYR A 476 -4.05 3.92 23.54
CA TYR A 476 -3.54 5.11 22.85
C TYR A 476 -3.85 5.07 21.36
N HIS A 477 -3.57 3.95 20.71
CA HIS A 477 -3.77 3.81 19.27
C HIS A 477 -5.25 3.80 18.87
N HIS A 478 -6.12 3.17 19.68
CA HIS A 478 -7.56 3.23 19.48
C HIS A 478 -8.09 4.65 19.64
N ALA A 479 -7.74 5.33 20.74
CA ALA A 479 -8.15 6.72 20.98
C ALA A 479 -7.66 7.66 19.86
N LYS A 480 -6.46 7.44 19.35
CA LYS A 480 -5.92 8.22 18.22
C LYS A 480 -6.69 7.97 16.94
N LYS A 481 -6.97 6.71 16.60
CA LYS A 481 -7.71 6.31 15.40
C LYS A 481 -9.13 6.89 15.40
N ASP A 482 -9.78 6.91 16.57
CA ASP A 482 -11.14 7.40 16.75
C ASP A 482 -11.22 8.92 16.93
N GLY A 483 -10.07 9.62 16.92
CA GLY A 483 -10.00 11.06 17.20
C GLY A 483 -10.40 11.45 18.62
N ALA A 484 -10.33 10.50 19.55
CA ALA A 484 -10.79 10.61 20.94
C ALA A 484 -9.63 10.72 21.95
N LEU A 485 -8.42 11.14 21.50
CA LEU A 485 -7.31 11.37 22.40
C LEU A 485 -7.67 12.41 23.47
N ALA A 486 -7.31 12.15 24.72
CA ALA A 486 -7.47 13.10 25.80
C ALA A 486 -6.74 14.42 25.49
N ALA A 487 -7.24 15.53 26.01
CA ALA A 487 -6.60 16.83 25.84
C ALA A 487 -5.20 16.84 26.48
N LEU A 488 -4.24 17.40 25.77
CA LEU A 488 -2.89 17.61 26.31
C LEU A 488 -2.91 18.64 27.44
N PRO A 489 -1.91 18.61 28.34
CA PRO A 489 -1.66 19.73 29.25
C PRO A 489 -1.52 21.05 28.48
N PRO A 490 -1.99 22.18 29.03
CA PRO A 490 -1.97 23.49 28.35
C PRO A 490 -0.59 23.88 27.81
N GLU A 491 0.47 23.51 28.51
CA GLU A 491 1.87 23.78 28.13
C GLU A 491 2.32 23.03 26.89
N LEU A 492 1.69 21.88 26.57
CA LEU A 492 1.99 21.03 25.40
C LEU A 492 1.03 21.26 24.24
N GLU A 493 -0.13 21.88 24.47
CA GLU A 493 -1.15 22.09 23.44
C GLU A 493 -0.63 22.84 22.19
N PRO A 494 0.25 23.87 22.32
CA PRO A 494 0.83 24.52 21.15
C PRO A 494 1.68 23.58 20.25
N TYR A 495 2.13 22.46 20.79
CA TYR A 495 2.99 21.47 20.15
C TYR A 495 2.31 20.14 19.88
N LYS A 496 0.99 20.11 19.90
CA LYS A 496 0.16 18.90 19.91
C LYS A 496 0.56 17.88 18.85
N GLU A 497 0.67 18.28 17.61
CA GLU A 497 1.01 17.40 16.49
C GLU A 497 2.40 16.80 16.67
N GLN A 498 3.37 17.63 17.03
CA GLN A 498 4.77 17.21 17.20
C GLN A 498 4.96 16.32 18.42
N VAL A 499 4.22 16.59 19.50
CA VAL A 499 4.21 15.72 20.70
C VAL A 499 3.67 14.35 20.33
N PHE A 500 2.57 14.26 19.58
CA PHE A 500 2.07 12.98 19.13
C PHE A 500 3.02 12.28 18.14
N GLN A 501 3.75 13.02 17.30
CA GLN A 501 4.78 12.42 16.43
C GLN A 501 5.91 11.77 17.21
N ILE A 502 6.41 12.37 18.28
CA ILE A 502 7.46 11.75 19.11
C ILE A 502 6.92 10.59 19.95
N ILE A 503 5.65 10.60 20.38
CA ILE A 503 5.01 9.44 21.01
C ILE A 503 4.89 8.30 20.01
N ASP A 504 4.44 8.55 18.79
CA ASP A 504 4.30 7.55 17.73
C ASP A 504 5.63 6.92 17.30
N SER A 505 6.73 7.59 17.54
CA SER A 505 8.06 7.07 17.23
C SER A 505 8.52 5.98 18.22
N VAL A 506 7.84 5.82 19.36
CA VAL A 506 8.06 4.70 20.28
C VAL A 506 7.40 3.43 19.71
N PHE A 507 8.10 2.32 19.81
CA PHE A 507 7.58 1.04 19.32
C PHE A 507 6.39 0.56 20.16
N SER A 508 5.32 0.19 19.47
CA SER A 508 4.18 -0.52 20.08
C SER A 508 3.78 -1.70 19.19
N THR A 509 3.44 -2.81 19.79
CA THR A 509 2.91 -3.99 19.07
C THR A 509 1.60 -3.69 18.37
N ALA A 510 0.82 -2.76 18.87
CA ALA A 510 -0.43 -2.30 18.24
C ALA A 510 -0.22 -1.53 16.92
N GLN A 511 1.01 -1.10 16.64
CA GLN A 511 1.38 -0.45 15.37
C GLN A 511 1.78 -1.44 14.27
N LEU A 512 1.94 -2.73 14.62
CA LEU A 512 2.29 -3.73 13.61
C LEU A 512 1.20 -3.79 12.53
N PRO A 513 1.60 -3.99 11.26
CA PRO A 513 0.63 -4.08 10.17
C PRO A 513 -0.45 -5.12 10.43
N ASP A 514 -1.71 -4.75 10.22
CA ASP A 514 -2.82 -5.69 10.21
C ASP A 514 -2.72 -6.54 8.94
N ILE A 515 -2.43 -7.82 9.12
CA ILE A 515 -2.33 -8.79 8.04
C ILE A 515 -3.66 -9.53 7.98
N GLU A 516 -4.33 -9.48 6.84
CA GLU A 516 -5.66 -10.08 6.67
C GLU A 516 -5.60 -11.56 6.33
N ASP A 517 -6.57 -12.31 6.84
CA ASP A 517 -6.85 -13.67 6.34
C ASP A 517 -7.70 -13.57 5.07
N ASP A 518 -7.09 -13.76 3.91
CA ASP A 518 -7.74 -13.65 2.60
C ASP A 518 -8.90 -14.65 2.42
N ARG A 519 -8.94 -15.75 3.20
CA ARG A 519 -10.02 -16.74 3.19
C ARG A 519 -11.24 -16.34 4.01
N LYS A 520 -11.11 -15.40 4.95
CA LYS A 520 -12.25 -14.85 5.70
C LYS A 520 -13.05 -13.85 4.88
N GLY A 521 -12.49 -13.36 3.79
CA GLY A 521 -13.21 -12.50 2.87
C GLY A 521 -14.39 -13.24 2.25
N LYS A 522 -15.61 -12.74 2.48
CA LYS A 522 -16.87 -13.24 1.91
C LYS A 522 -17.46 -12.20 0.98
N VAL A 523 -18.17 -12.65 -0.03
CA VAL A 523 -18.97 -11.76 -0.85
C VAL A 523 -20.11 -11.22 0.02
N ASN A 524 -20.17 -9.91 0.15
CA ASN A 524 -21.25 -9.24 0.83
C ASN A 524 -22.50 -9.22 -0.08
N PRO A 525 -23.56 -9.95 0.25
CA PRO A 525 -24.67 -10.11 -0.68
C PRO A 525 -25.54 -8.85 -0.73
N LEU A 526 -26.01 -8.50 -1.95
CA LEU A 526 -27.09 -7.56 -2.14
C LEU A 526 -28.38 -8.16 -1.58
N ASN A 527 -29.18 -7.36 -0.92
CA ASN A 527 -30.47 -7.78 -0.36
C ASN A 527 -31.66 -7.13 -1.09
N ALA A 528 -32.87 -7.43 -0.63
CA ALA A 528 -34.11 -6.92 -1.26
C ALA A 528 -34.21 -5.38 -1.32
N ASN A 529 -33.43 -4.65 -0.50
CA ASN A 529 -33.43 -3.19 -0.56
C ASN A 529 -32.82 -2.65 -1.87
N PHE A 530 -31.96 -3.43 -2.51
CA PHE A 530 -31.38 -3.08 -3.82
C PHE A 530 -32.47 -2.97 -4.90
N GLU A 531 -33.47 -3.87 -4.86
CA GLU A 531 -34.57 -3.88 -5.83
C GLU A 531 -35.69 -2.88 -5.50
N LYS A 532 -35.61 -2.18 -4.36
CA LYS A 532 -36.62 -1.18 -4.01
C LYS A 532 -36.70 -0.08 -5.05
N LYS A 533 -37.92 0.26 -5.46
CA LYS A 533 -38.19 1.33 -6.43
C LYS A 533 -37.56 2.65 -6.01
N GLU A 534 -37.58 2.93 -4.72
CA GLU A 534 -37.02 4.16 -4.15
C GLU A 534 -35.48 4.25 -4.36
N PHE A 535 -34.79 3.14 -4.23
CA PHE A 535 -33.34 3.09 -4.52
C PHE A 535 -33.08 3.23 -6.02
N GLN A 536 -33.81 2.53 -6.85
CA GLN A 536 -33.70 2.59 -8.30
C GLN A 536 -33.98 4.01 -8.81
N ASP A 537 -35.00 4.66 -8.25
CA ASP A 537 -35.34 6.05 -8.56
C ASP A 537 -34.23 7.04 -8.16
N LEU A 538 -33.61 6.86 -6.99
CA LEU A 538 -32.44 7.65 -6.57
C LEU A 538 -31.30 7.45 -7.54
N TRP A 539 -30.95 6.18 -7.81
CA TRP A 539 -29.83 5.85 -8.69
C TRP A 539 -30.01 6.45 -10.09
N SER A 540 -31.17 6.32 -10.68
CA SER A 540 -31.47 6.89 -12.00
C SER A 540 -31.29 8.42 -12.09
N ARG A 541 -31.35 9.12 -10.95
CA ARG A 541 -31.16 10.58 -10.87
C ARG A 541 -29.73 11.02 -10.68
N ILE A 542 -28.89 10.17 -10.08
CA ILE A 542 -27.51 10.52 -9.73
C ILE A 542 -26.47 9.86 -10.64
N ASN A 543 -26.82 8.85 -11.42
CA ASN A 543 -25.90 8.01 -12.19
C ASN A 543 -25.35 8.65 -13.48
N ARG A 544 -25.75 9.87 -13.84
CA ARG A 544 -25.26 10.54 -15.06
C ARG A 544 -23.79 10.86 -14.98
N LYS A 545 -23.07 10.54 -16.04
CA LYS A 545 -21.71 11.04 -16.24
C LYS A 545 -21.74 12.48 -16.71
N ALA A 546 -20.71 13.22 -16.39
CA ALA A 546 -20.54 14.59 -16.88
C ALA A 546 -19.07 14.85 -17.18
N ILE A 547 -18.82 15.71 -18.13
CA ILE A 547 -17.54 16.36 -18.34
C ILE A 547 -17.61 17.76 -17.73
N TYR A 548 -16.47 18.28 -17.32
CA TYR A 548 -16.38 19.64 -16.86
C TYR A 548 -15.66 20.52 -17.87
N ALA A 549 -16.04 21.78 -17.90
CA ALA A 549 -15.34 22.84 -18.59
C ALA A 549 -14.97 23.92 -17.57
N VAL A 550 -13.77 24.47 -17.72
CA VAL A 550 -13.31 25.59 -16.90
C VAL A 550 -12.96 26.73 -17.86
N ASP A 551 -13.66 27.83 -17.74
CA ASP A 551 -13.45 29.01 -18.57
C ASP A 551 -13.14 30.22 -17.70
N PHE A 552 -11.87 30.54 -17.55
CA PHE A 552 -11.43 31.73 -16.81
C PHE A 552 -10.32 32.48 -17.55
N LYS A 553 -10.19 33.76 -17.29
CA LYS A 553 -9.14 34.57 -17.86
C LYS A 553 -7.85 34.37 -17.05
N THR A 554 -6.75 34.07 -17.71
CA THR A 554 -5.42 33.90 -17.07
C THR A 554 -5.05 35.12 -16.21
N THR A 555 -5.48 36.32 -16.61
CA THR A 555 -5.26 37.56 -15.84
C THR A 555 -5.88 37.51 -14.46
N GLU A 556 -7.10 36.93 -14.32
CA GLU A 556 -7.76 36.76 -13.02
C GLU A 556 -6.95 35.84 -12.08
N LEU A 557 -6.45 34.72 -12.59
CA LEU A 557 -5.58 33.83 -11.83
C LEU A 557 -4.29 34.55 -11.39
N VAL A 558 -3.66 35.28 -12.30
CA VAL A 558 -2.45 36.04 -12.02
C VAL A 558 -2.68 37.06 -10.91
N ASP A 559 -3.76 37.83 -10.99
CA ASP A 559 -4.10 38.85 -9.98
C ASP A 559 -4.37 38.24 -8.59
N LYS A 560 -5.10 37.10 -8.54
CA LYS A 560 -5.33 36.36 -7.29
C LYS A 560 -4.03 35.79 -6.71
N CYS A 561 -3.19 35.22 -7.54
CA CYS A 561 -1.88 34.69 -7.10
C CYS A 561 -0.98 35.80 -6.55
N ILE A 562 -0.90 36.96 -7.22
CA ILE A 562 -0.11 38.11 -6.76
C ILE A 562 -0.60 38.57 -5.38
N LYS A 563 -1.90 38.82 -5.22
CA LYS A 563 -2.49 39.24 -3.95
C LYS A 563 -2.26 38.23 -2.83
N ALA A 564 -2.42 36.95 -3.11
CA ALA A 564 -2.20 35.88 -2.12
C ALA A 564 -0.72 35.77 -1.71
N LEU A 565 0.20 35.81 -2.68
CA LEU A 565 1.64 35.80 -2.40
C LEU A 565 2.08 37.02 -1.56
N GLU A 566 1.58 38.17 -1.86
CA GLU A 566 1.88 39.38 -1.08
C GLU A 566 1.39 39.32 0.36
N LYS A 567 0.22 38.70 0.55
CA LYS A 567 -0.40 38.53 1.87
C LYS A 567 0.21 37.41 2.70
N GLU A 568 0.44 36.26 2.10
CA GLU A 568 0.65 34.99 2.80
C GLU A 568 2.10 34.48 2.72
N LEU A 569 2.88 34.85 1.69
CA LEU A 569 4.23 34.33 1.54
C LEU A 569 5.16 34.89 2.63
N ARG A 570 5.63 33.98 3.47
CA ARG A 570 6.62 34.27 4.52
C ARG A 570 7.69 33.21 4.47
N VAL A 571 8.85 33.56 4.01
CA VAL A 571 10.00 32.68 3.87
C VAL A 571 10.75 32.56 5.18
N THR A 572 11.00 31.36 5.62
CA THR A 572 11.79 31.10 6.82
C THR A 572 13.27 31.23 6.50
N PRO A 573 14.02 32.10 7.21
CA PRO A 573 15.46 32.22 7.00
C PRO A 573 16.18 30.91 7.24
N LEU A 574 17.28 30.69 6.53
CA LEU A 574 18.18 29.58 6.80
C LEU A 574 18.75 29.73 8.22
N GLN A 575 18.54 28.73 9.03
CA GLN A 575 19.07 28.68 10.40
C GLN A 575 20.29 27.75 10.43
N TYR A 576 21.29 28.10 11.21
CA TYR A 576 22.35 27.20 11.59
C TYR A 576 22.51 27.20 13.10
N VAL A 577 22.78 26.04 13.63
CA VAL A 577 23.02 25.86 15.06
C VAL A 577 24.52 25.76 15.28
N VAL A 578 25.08 26.70 16.02
CA VAL A 578 26.46 26.62 16.47
C VAL A 578 26.50 26.06 17.87
N THR A 579 27.07 24.89 18.00
CA THR A 579 27.34 24.28 19.30
C THR A 579 28.79 24.57 19.66
N ALA A 580 29.01 25.53 20.54
CA ALA A 580 30.31 25.78 21.12
C ALA A 580 30.48 24.89 22.36
N GLY A 581 31.48 24.06 22.39
CA GLY A 581 31.81 23.20 23.49
C GLY A 581 33.30 23.12 23.73
N GLU A 582 33.68 22.69 24.93
CA GLU A 582 35.08 22.44 25.29
C GLU A 582 35.29 20.93 25.39
N GLN A 583 36.36 20.46 24.79
CA GLN A 583 36.81 19.09 25.00
C GLN A 583 37.39 18.99 26.41
N LYS A 584 37.02 17.93 27.14
CA LYS A 584 37.64 17.64 28.44
C LYS A 584 39.13 17.41 28.24
N GLU A 585 39.96 18.02 29.06
CA GLU A 585 41.44 17.87 29.03
C GLU A 585 41.85 16.42 29.27
N GLU A 586 41.09 15.67 30.07
CA GLU A 586 41.24 14.24 30.28
C GLU A 586 39.91 13.52 30.02
N ALA A 587 39.80 12.81 28.93
CA ALA A 587 38.65 11.98 28.61
C ALA A 587 39.05 10.49 28.62
N LYS A 588 38.33 9.68 29.38
CA LYS A 588 38.48 8.21 29.35
C LYS A 588 37.92 7.64 28.07
N TYR A 589 38.48 6.54 27.61
CA TYR A 589 38.08 5.86 26.37
C TYR A 589 36.55 5.60 26.29
N ASP A 590 35.92 5.24 27.42
CA ASP A 590 34.47 5.01 27.51
C ASP A 590 33.64 6.32 27.37
N GLU A 591 34.19 7.45 27.83
CA GLU A 591 33.53 8.76 27.67
C GLU A 591 33.64 9.26 26.20
N ILE A 592 34.76 8.98 25.53
CA ILE A 592 34.95 9.25 24.09
C ILE A 592 33.95 8.41 23.27
N LYS A 593 33.78 7.14 23.64
CA LYS A 593 32.87 6.21 22.96
C LYS A 593 31.40 6.59 23.13
N LYS A 594 31.04 7.20 24.24
CA LYS A 594 29.66 7.69 24.54
C LYS A 594 29.40 9.10 24.00
N GLY A 595 30.41 9.80 23.51
CA GLY A 595 30.29 11.20 23.08
C GLY A 595 30.38 12.22 24.23
N ASP A 596 30.61 11.76 25.48
CA ASP A 596 30.66 12.60 26.68
C ASP A 596 31.98 13.36 26.88
N ALA A 597 32.93 13.16 25.93
CA ALA A 597 34.21 13.87 25.93
C ALA A 597 34.11 15.34 25.51
N PHE A 598 32.95 15.74 24.96
CA PHE A 598 32.66 17.09 24.49
C PHE A 598 31.51 17.65 25.30
N VAL A 599 31.81 18.65 26.15
CA VAL A 599 30.76 19.32 26.96
C VAL A 599 30.26 20.52 26.18
N ALA A 600 29.05 20.51 25.71
CA ALA A 600 28.44 21.69 25.10
C ALA A 600 28.23 22.79 26.14
N LYS A 601 28.93 23.89 26.05
CA LYS A 601 28.79 25.04 26.93
C LYS A 601 27.77 26.02 26.45
N GLN A 602 27.56 26.13 25.15
CA GLN A 602 26.64 27.10 24.59
C GLN A 602 26.09 26.58 23.27
N ILE A 603 24.77 26.54 23.16
CA ILE A 603 24.05 26.28 21.90
C ILE A 603 23.48 27.63 21.47
N GLN A 604 23.97 28.19 20.38
CA GLN A 604 23.44 29.39 19.80
C GLN A 604 22.82 29.09 18.45
N THR A 605 21.56 29.42 18.29
CA THR A 605 20.89 29.39 17.01
C THR A 605 21.02 30.73 16.36
N ASP A 606 21.77 30.82 15.29
CA ASP A 606 21.91 32.03 14.52
C ASP A 606 21.24 31.93 13.16
N TYR A 607 20.69 33.01 12.70
CA TYR A 607 20.12 33.14 11.36
C TYR A 607 21.21 33.62 10.41
N LEU A 608 21.29 33.03 9.22
CA LEU A 608 22.12 33.56 8.17
C LEU A 608 21.56 34.94 7.75
N ALA A 609 22.12 36.00 8.32
CA ALA A 609 21.74 37.37 8.02
C ALA A 609 22.23 37.83 6.63
N THR A 610 23.12 37.11 6.01
CA THR A 610 23.65 37.39 4.68
C THR A 610 22.84 36.70 3.59
N THR A 611 22.30 37.51 2.69
CA THR A 611 21.83 37.04 1.38
C THR A 611 22.93 36.20 0.77
N SER A 612 22.70 34.89 0.64
CA SER A 612 23.64 34.03 -0.05
C SER A 612 23.71 34.51 -1.50
N SER A 613 24.82 35.14 -1.89
CA SER A 613 25.15 35.29 -3.30
C SER A 613 25.51 33.91 -3.83
N SER A 614 24.47 33.06 -4.04
CA SER A 614 24.71 31.75 -4.58
C SER A 614 25.08 31.93 -6.05
N VAL A 615 26.21 31.41 -6.42
CA VAL A 615 26.66 31.28 -7.82
C VAL A 615 25.75 30.28 -8.57
N VAL A 616 24.88 29.56 -7.87
CA VAL A 616 23.94 28.60 -8.44
C VAL A 616 22.76 29.33 -9.06
N LYS A 617 22.65 29.21 -10.37
CA LYS A 617 21.47 29.70 -11.10
C LYS A 617 20.28 28.81 -10.83
N TYR A 618 19.33 29.30 -10.03
CA TYR A 618 18.04 28.61 -9.86
C TYR A 618 17.13 28.88 -11.06
N ASP A 619 16.65 27.81 -11.72
CA ASP A 619 15.51 27.89 -12.64
C ASP A 619 14.20 27.95 -11.83
N MET A 620 13.98 29.09 -11.19
CA MET A 620 12.79 29.38 -10.37
C MET A 620 11.49 29.18 -11.17
N ILE A 621 11.49 29.71 -12.40
CA ILE A 621 10.30 29.59 -13.29
C ILE A 621 10.07 28.13 -13.66
N GLY A 622 11.11 27.37 -13.97
CA GLY A 622 10.99 25.94 -14.25
C GLY A 622 10.43 25.15 -13.07
N LYS A 623 11.00 25.30 -11.87
CA LYS A 623 10.54 24.62 -10.66
C LYS A 623 9.07 24.95 -10.31
N LEU A 624 8.67 26.21 -10.42
CA LEU A 624 7.27 26.60 -10.19
C LEU A 624 6.34 26.13 -11.31
N THR A 625 6.78 26.09 -12.57
CA THR A 625 6.02 25.49 -13.68
C THR A 625 5.77 24.02 -13.42
N GLU A 626 6.78 23.30 -12.99
CA GLU A 626 6.70 21.86 -12.68
C GLU A 626 5.74 21.58 -11.51
N SER A 627 5.86 22.35 -10.42
CA SER A 627 5.03 22.16 -9.22
C SER A 627 3.57 22.62 -9.39
N THR A 628 3.32 23.61 -10.26
CA THR A 628 1.99 24.24 -10.42
C THR A 628 1.27 23.83 -11.70
N GLN A 629 1.97 23.22 -12.66
CA GLN A 629 1.45 22.90 -13.98
C GLN A 629 0.93 24.13 -14.77
N LEU A 630 1.44 25.32 -14.43
CA LEU A 630 1.18 26.54 -15.17
C LEU A 630 2.26 26.81 -16.19
N THR A 631 1.95 27.60 -17.23
CA THR A 631 2.96 27.95 -18.25
C THR A 631 4.07 28.83 -17.67
N ARG A 632 5.29 28.73 -18.22
CA ARG A 632 6.42 29.59 -17.85
C ARG A 632 6.06 31.09 -17.95
N GLN A 633 5.24 31.47 -18.95
CA GLN A 633 4.76 32.84 -19.13
C GLN A 633 3.87 33.29 -17.97
N THR A 634 2.92 32.45 -17.54
CA THR A 634 2.03 32.73 -16.41
C THR A 634 2.83 32.90 -15.12
N ILE A 635 3.75 31.97 -14.83
CA ILE A 635 4.62 32.04 -13.64
C ILE A 635 5.48 33.30 -13.69
N ALA A 636 6.10 33.63 -14.82
CA ALA A 636 6.90 34.84 -14.97
C ALA A 636 6.05 36.11 -14.73
N THR A 637 4.81 36.12 -15.18
CA THR A 637 3.89 37.26 -14.97
C THR A 637 3.53 37.40 -13.49
N ILE A 638 3.23 36.31 -12.79
CA ILE A 638 2.97 36.31 -11.35
C ILE A 638 4.18 36.84 -10.59
N LEU A 639 5.37 36.31 -10.85
CA LEU A 639 6.60 36.71 -10.14
C LEU A 639 7.01 38.16 -10.42
N ARG A 640 6.72 38.70 -11.59
CA ARG A 640 6.93 40.11 -11.92
C ARG A 640 5.92 41.04 -11.27
N GLY A 641 4.72 40.55 -10.98
CA GLY A 641 3.63 41.31 -10.39
C GLY A 641 3.71 41.46 -8.88
N ILE A 642 4.40 40.55 -8.18
CA ILE A 642 4.59 40.69 -6.73
C ILE A 642 5.57 41.81 -6.38
N ASN A 643 5.36 42.39 -5.23
CA ASN A 643 6.15 43.48 -4.76
C ASN A 643 7.62 43.07 -4.49
N ALA A 644 8.57 43.98 -4.70
CA ALA A 644 10.00 43.69 -4.60
C ALA A 644 10.43 43.14 -3.23
N ALA A 645 9.77 43.55 -2.14
CA ALA A 645 10.07 43.07 -0.79
C ALA A 645 9.69 41.62 -0.62
N VAL A 646 8.53 41.19 -1.17
CA VAL A 646 8.09 39.79 -1.16
C VAL A 646 9.01 38.97 -2.04
N PHE A 647 9.32 39.44 -3.24
CA PHE A 647 10.23 38.72 -4.15
C PHE A 647 11.65 38.59 -3.56
N SER A 648 12.14 39.60 -2.81
CA SER A 648 13.46 39.53 -2.22
C SER A 648 13.65 38.44 -1.18
N GLN A 649 12.55 37.89 -0.61
CA GLN A 649 12.58 36.75 0.30
C GLN A 649 13.17 35.47 -0.36
N PHE A 650 13.14 35.42 -1.70
CA PHE A 650 13.82 34.35 -2.43
C PHE A 650 15.33 34.27 -2.11
N LYS A 651 15.98 35.42 -1.85
CA LYS A 651 17.39 35.44 -1.49
C LYS A 651 17.67 34.93 -0.09
N THR A 652 16.66 34.92 0.78
CA THR A 652 16.78 34.45 2.17
C THR A 652 16.81 32.94 2.26
N ASN A 653 15.87 32.27 1.54
CA ASN A 653 15.80 30.82 1.45
C ASN A 653 15.07 30.43 0.15
N PRO A 654 15.81 30.15 -0.93
CA PRO A 654 15.23 29.82 -2.25
C PRO A 654 14.28 28.64 -2.24
N GLU A 655 14.62 27.57 -1.52
CA GLU A 655 13.82 26.35 -1.52
C GLU A 655 12.50 26.54 -0.76
N ASP A 656 12.52 27.21 0.40
CA ASP A 656 11.31 27.52 1.15
C ASP A 656 10.40 28.50 0.38
N PHE A 657 11.01 29.47 -0.31
CA PHE A 657 10.29 30.37 -1.21
C PHE A 657 9.55 29.61 -2.29
N LEU A 658 10.24 28.70 -3.00
CA LEU A 658 9.65 27.93 -4.11
C LEU A 658 8.54 27.00 -3.61
N LEU A 659 8.76 26.32 -2.49
CA LEU A 659 7.77 25.43 -1.89
C LEU A 659 6.49 26.19 -1.52
N LYS A 660 6.62 27.26 -0.73
CA LYS A 660 5.48 28.07 -0.25
C LYS A 660 4.79 28.82 -1.38
N ALA A 661 5.54 29.40 -2.31
CA ALA A 661 4.97 30.06 -3.46
C ALA A 661 4.20 29.08 -4.35
N GLY A 662 4.75 27.89 -4.60
CA GLY A 662 4.08 26.84 -5.34
C GLY A 662 2.78 26.39 -4.69
N THR A 663 2.75 26.21 -3.36
CA THR A 663 1.56 25.89 -2.58
C THR A 663 0.50 26.98 -2.73
N ILE A 664 0.84 28.25 -2.47
CA ILE A 664 -0.09 29.39 -2.57
C ILE A 664 -0.66 29.51 -3.98
N ILE A 665 0.17 29.39 -5.03
CA ILE A 665 -0.28 29.45 -6.42
C ILE A 665 -1.27 28.32 -6.74
N ASN A 666 -0.99 27.09 -6.29
CA ASN A 666 -1.89 25.95 -6.48
C ASN A 666 -3.23 26.13 -5.77
N GLU A 667 -3.24 26.70 -4.58
CA GLU A 667 -4.48 27.03 -3.85
C GLU A 667 -5.33 28.06 -4.61
N GLN A 668 -4.71 29.14 -5.13
CA GLN A 668 -5.41 30.13 -5.92
C GLN A 668 -5.91 29.55 -7.25
N LYS A 669 -5.11 28.69 -7.89
CA LYS A 669 -5.49 27.95 -9.09
C LYS A 669 -6.72 27.09 -8.82
N ALA A 670 -6.73 26.31 -7.74
CA ALA A 670 -7.86 25.49 -7.33
C ALA A 670 -9.12 26.34 -7.10
N THR A 671 -8.99 27.46 -6.41
CA THR A 671 -10.10 28.40 -6.16
C THR A 671 -10.69 28.96 -7.45
N VAL A 672 -9.85 29.46 -8.36
CA VAL A 672 -10.30 30.02 -9.64
C VAL A 672 -10.97 28.96 -10.51
N ILE A 673 -10.36 27.77 -10.56
CA ILE A 673 -10.91 26.63 -11.28
C ILE A 673 -12.30 26.27 -10.75
N VAL A 674 -12.47 26.17 -9.44
CA VAL A 674 -13.76 25.85 -8.82
C VAL A 674 -14.79 26.94 -9.09
N GLU A 675 -14.44 28.21 -9.00
CA GLU A 675 -15.37 29.32 -9.27
C GLU A 675 -15.92 29.27 -10.70
N HIS A 676 -15.10 28.98 -11.68
CA HIS A 676 -15.41 28.97 -13.12
C HIS A 676 -15.75 27.60 -13.69
N LEU A 677 -15.84 26.58 -12.84
CA LEU A 677 -16.19 25.23 -13.22
C LEU A 677 -17.66 25.12 -13.60
N ALA A 678 -17.94 24.59 -14.77
CA ALA A 678 -19.27 24.20 -15.22
C ALA A 678 -19.28 22.74 -15.64
N TYR A 679 -20.32 22.02 -15.21
CA TYR A 679 -20.53 20.62 -15.62
C TYR A 679 -21.52 20.55 -16.79
N ASN A 680 -21.16 19.74 -17.78
CA ASN A 680 -22.00 19.38 -18.90
C ASN A 680 -22.36 17.90 -18.80
N PRO A 681 -23.63 17.56 -18.47
CA PRO A 681 -24.09 16.20 -18.40
C PRO A 681 -23.91 15.48 -19.74
N LEU A 682 -23.50 14.25 -19.72
CA LEU A 682 -23.45 13.36 -20.89
C LEU A 682 -24.74 12.53 -20.94
N ASP A 683 -25.04 11.96 -22.11
CA ASP A 683 -26.07 10.93 -22.24
C ASP A 683 -25.65 9.59 -21.66
N GLU A 684 -24.37 9.41 -21.39
CA GLU A 684 -23.83 8.24 -20.73
C GLU A 684 -24.14 8.24 -19.22
N THR A 685 -24.40 7.04 -18.71
CA THR A 685 -24.65 6.81 -17.28
C THR A 685 -23.67 5.79 -16.69
N HIS A 686 -23.49 5.84 -15.39
CA HIS A 686 -22.92 4.72 -14.65
C HIS A 686 -23.94 3.60 -14.60
N THR A 687 -23.55 2.39 -14.99
CA THR A 687 -24.43 1.22 -14.88
C THR A 687 -24.65 0.85 -13.42
N ILE A 688 -25.80 0.28 -13.10
CA ILE A 688 -26.11 -0.19 -11.74
C ILE A 688 -25.21 -1.37 -11.32
N ASP A 689 -24.57 -2.00 -12.32
CA ASP A 689 -23.62 -3.11 -12.10
C ASP A 689 -22.41 -2.73 -11.23
N ILE A 690 -22.15 -1.45 -11.03
CA ILE A 690 -21.12 -1.01 -10.07
C ILE A 690 -21.40 -1.48 -8.63
N PHE A 691 -22.67 -1.78 -8.29
CA PHE A 691 -23.04 -2.35 -7.01
C PHE A 691 -23.03 -3.88 -7.02
N THR A 692 -23.13 -4.51 -8.19
CA THR A 692 -23.12 -5.99 -8.30
C THR A 692 -21.71 -6.57 -8.36
N GLN A 693 -20.66 -5.75 -8.41
CA GLN A 693 -19.30 -6.21 -8.40
C GLN A 693 -19.01 -6.94 -7.09
N GLU A 694 -18.68 -8.22 -7.20
CA GLU A 694 -18.35 -9.07 -6.06
C GLU A 694 -17.11 -8.51 -5.34
N LYS A 695 -17.30 -8.01 -4.15
CA LYS A 695 -16.22 -7.58 -3.27
C LYS A 695 -16.17 -8.51 -2.06
N LYS A 696 -15.04 -9.13 -1.84
CA LYS A 696 -14.82 -9.97 -0.66
C LYS A 696 -14.41 -9.10 0.52
N GLU A 697 -15.14 -9.23 1.61
CA GLU A 697 -14.88 -8.51 2.86
C GLU A 697 -15.06 -9.46 4.04
N ASP A 698 -14.34 -9.21 5.13
CA ASP A 698 -14.55 -9.95 6.38
C ASP A 698 -15.85 -9.47 7.04
N LEU A 699 -16.91 -10.21 6.85
CA LEU A 699 -18.25 -9.86 7.34
C LEU A 699 -18.31 -9.69 8.87
N SER A 700 -17.37 -10.27 9.62
CA SER A 700 -17.28 -10.09 11.08
C SER A 700 -16.95 -8.66 11.49
N LYS A 701 -16.30 -7.90 10.61
CA LYS A 701 -15.95 -6.48 10.81
C LYS A 701 -17.07 -5.53 10.35
N GLY A 702 -18.04 -6.04 9.60
CA GLY A 702 -19.16 -5.26 9.05
C GLY A 702 -20.21 -4.91 10.11
N PHE A 703 -20.92 -3.82 9.88
CA PHE A 703 -22.17 -3.51 10.60
C PHE A 703 -23.33 -4.21 9.88
N LYS A 704 -24.06 -5.08 10.58
CA LYS A 704 -25.23 -5.75 10.01
C LYS A 704 -26.37 -4.75 9.87
N ALA A 705 -26.79 -4.49 8.63
CA ALA A 705 -27.77 -3.45 8.29
C ALA A 705 -29.09 -4.06 7.83
N THR A 706 -30.17 -3.34 8.09
CA THR A 706 -31.53 -3.71 7.66
C THR A 706 -32.08 -2.84 6.54
N ARG A 707 -31.58 -1.60 6.43
CA ARG A 707 -32.01 -0.60 5.43
C ARG A 707 -30.98 -0.33 4.35
N HIS A 708 -29.77 -0.85 4.49
CA HIS A 708 -28.74 -0.77 3.46
C HIS A 708 -29.02 -1.77 2.32
N ILE A 709 -28.50 -1.49 1.12
CA ILE A 709 -28.65 -2.39 -0.04
C ILE A 709 -27.85 -3.70 0.07
N TYR A 710 -26.88 -3.77 0.97
CA TYR A 710 -26.15 -4.98 1.35
C TYR A 710 -26.49 -5.36 2.78
N ASP A 711 -26.30 -6.64 3.11
CA ASP A 711 -26.52 -7.13 4.48
C ASP A 711 -25.53 -6.58 5.50
N TYR A 712 -24.34 -6.22 5.06
CA TYR A 712 -23.29 -5.66 5.91
C TYR A 712 -22.74 -4.35 5.33
N VAL A 713 -22.46 -3.40 6.20
CA VAL A 713 -21.85 -2.10 5.85
C VAL A 713 -20.48 -2.01 6.47
N PHE A 714 -19.48 -1.68 5.66
CA PHE A 714 -18.10 -1.47 6.10
C PHE A 714 -17.82 0.02 6.21
N THR A 715 -17.37 0.43 7.37
CA THR A 715 -17.11 1.83 7.71
C THR A 715 -15.62 2.04 7.93
N ASP A 716 -15.12 3.20 7.51
CA ASP A 716 -13.69 3.54 7.58
C ASP A 716 -13.31 4.21 8.91
N SER A 717 -14.31 4.60 9.72
CA SER A 717 -14.11 5.26 11.02
C SER A 717 -15.24 4.96 12.02
N GLY A 718 -14.99 5.20 13.29
CA GLY A 718 -15.99 5.10 14.36
C GLY A 718 -17.18 6.04 14.14
N ASN A 719 -16.92 7.28 13.67
CA ASN A 719 -17.97 8.26 13.34
C ASN A 719 -18.89 7.75 12.22
N GLU A 720 -18.34 7.16 11.17
CA GLU A 720 -19.14 6.53 10.11
C GLU A 720 -19.98 5.37 10.67
N ARG A 721 -19.43 4.56 11.58
CA ARG A 721 -20.16 3.45 12.18
C ARG A 721 -21.36 3.93 12.99
N THR A 722 -21.19 5.00 13.76
CA THR A 722 -22.29 5.65 14.50
C THR A 722 -23.35 6.19 13.53
N PHE A 723 -22.93 6.90 12.50
CA PHE A 723 -23.80 7.45 11.46
C PHE A 723 -24.64 6.36 10.77
N VAL A 724 -24.01 5.24 10.40
CA VAL A 724 -24.69 4.07 9.81
C VAL A 724 -25.70 3.47 10.78
N GLY A 725 -25.34 3.34 12.05
CA GLY A 725 -26.26 2.83 13.08
C GLY A 725 -27.52 3.71 13.23
N GLU A 726 -27.35 5.02 13.20
CA GLU A 726 -28.45 5.99 13.27
C GLU A 726 -29.30 5.98 11.99
N LEU A 727 -28.70 5.88 10.80
CA LEU A 727 -29.44 5.70 9.54
C LEU A 727 -30.29 4.43 9.53
N ASP A 728 -29.73 3.32 9.99
CA ASP A 728 -30.40 2.02 9.98
C ASP A 728 -31.56 1.95 11.01
N ALA A 729 -31.43 2.66 12.14
CA ALA A 729 -32.46 2.76 13.17
C ALA A 729 -33.57 3.77 12.86
N SER A 730 -33.32 4.71 11.93
CA SER A 730 -34.23 5.83 11.65
C SER A 730 -35.51 5.38 10.93
N ALA A 731 -36.67 5.82 11.45
CA ALA A 731 -37.96 5.58 10.80
C ALA A 731 -38.18 6.42 9.52
N GLU A 732 -37.45 7.51 9.34
CA GLU A 732 -37.50 8.39 8.20
C GLU A 732 -36.71 7.85 6.99
N VAL A 733 -35.69 7.01 7.21
CA VAL A 733 -34.86 6.43 6.15
C VAL A 733 -35.54 5.19 5.56
N VAL A 734 -35.74 5.17 4.26
CA VAL A 734 -36.31 4.02 3.51
C VAL A 734 -35.22 3.03 3.11
N VAL A 735 -34.17 3.54 2.49
CA VAL A 735 -33.02 2.76 2.02
C VAL A 735 -31.80 3.68 1.90
N TYR A 736 -30.63 3.13 2.11
CA TYR A 736 -29.39 3.86 1.87
C TYR A 736 -28.32 2.92 1.28
N ALA A 737 -27.30 3.53 0.67
CA ALA A 737 -26.16 2.81 0.08
C ALA A 737 -24.87 3.60 0.31
N LYS A 738 -23.78 2.91 0.65
CA LYS A 738 -22.42 3.45 0.51
C LYS A 738 -22.07 3.42 -0.98
N LEU A 739 -21.76 4.57 -1.56
CA LEU A 739 -21.45 4.66 -2.99
C LEU A 739 -20.10 4.00 -3.27
N PRO A 740 -20.02 3.10 -4.27
CA PRO A 740 -18.76 2.43 -4.61
C PRO A 740 -17.76 3.42 -5.21
N LYS A 741 -16.47 3.14 -5.04
CA LYS A 741 -15.38 4.00 -5.54
C LYS A 741 -15.34 4.15 -7.06
N SER A 742 -15.97 3.24 -7.80
CA SER A 742 -16.18 3.33 -9.25
C SER A 742 -17.20 4.40 -9.64
N PHE A 743 -18.00 4.89 -8.68
CA PHE A 743 -18.83 6.09 -8.86
C PHE A 743 -18.04 7.30 -8.43
N TYR A 744 -17.59 8.10 -9.37
CA TYR A 744 -16.80 9.30 -9.08
C TYR A 744 -17.26 10.49 -9.94
N ILE A 745 -17.05 11.66 -9.41
CA ILE A 745 -17.24 12.94 -10.08
C ILE A 745 -15.88 13.41 -10.57
N PRO A 746 -15.67 13.57 -11.88
CA PRO A 746 -14.43 14.11 -12.39
C PRO A 746 -14.27 15.57 -11.97
N THR A 747 -13.14 15.91 -11.35
CA THR A 747 -12.83 17.30 -10.99
C THR A 747 -11.44 17.68 -11.48
N PRO A 748 -11.16 18.97 -11.70
CA PRO A 748 -9.83 19.43 -12.14
C PRO A 748 -8.70 19.17 -11.14
N ILE A 749 -9.04 18.79 -9.92
CA ILE A 749 -8.12 18.50 -8.81
C ILE A 749 -8.16 17.02 -8.39
N GLY A 750 -8.55 16.15 -9.33
CA GLY A 750 -8.68 14.70 -9.12
C GLY A 750 -10.13 14.24 -8.91
N ASN A 751 -10.36 12.96 -9.11
CA ASN A 751 -11.69 12.37 -8.96
C ASN A 751 -12.19 12.50 -7.52
N TYR A 752 -13.48 12.76 -7.38
CA TYR A 752 -14.17 12.83 -6.09
C TYR A 752 -15.25 11.76 -6.00
N ASN A 753 -15.25 11.00 -4.93
CA ASN A 753 -16.24 9.96 -4.68
C ASN A 753 -17.11 10.34 -3.47
N PRO A 754 -18.41 10.64 -3.66
CA PRO A 754 -19.31 10.88 -2.53
C PRO A 754 -19.54 9.59 -1.72
N GLY A 755 -19.72 9.73 -0.40
CA GLY A 755 -19.78 8.58 0.50
C GLY A 755 -21.11 7.81 0.44
N TRP A 756 -22.22 8.49 0.52
CA TRP A 756 -23.52 7.89 0.80
C TRP A 756 -24.63 8.40 -0.12
N ALA A 757 -25.53 7.51 -0.51
CA ALA A 757 -26.79 7.81 -1.16
C ALA A 757 -27.94 7.36 -0.24
N ILE A 758 -28.86 8.26 0.09
CA ILE A 758 -29.88 8.05 1.13
C ILE A 758 -31.27 8.42 0.57
N VAL A 759 -32.25 7.57 0.80
CA VAL A 759 -33.65 7.83 0.45
C VAL A 759 -34.48 7.94 1.72
N PHE A 760 -35.20 9.02 1.83
CA PHE A 760 -36.09 9.31 2.94
C PHE A 760 -37.57 9.08 2.57
N GLN A 761 -38.40 8.88 3.56
CA GLN A 761 -39.82 8.66 3.41
C GLN A 761 -40.55 9.94 2.93
N SER A 762 -41.28 9.83 1.84
CA SER A 762 -42.08 10.94 1.29
C SER A 762 -43.11 11.47 2.31
N GLY A 763 -43.19 12.78 2.43
CA GLY A 763 -44.10 13.47 3.34
C GLY A 763 -43.57 13.66 4.77
N LYS A 764 -42.41 13.09 5.14
CA LYS A 764 -41.74 13.32 6.43
C LYS A 764 -40.58 14.30 6.34
N VAL A 765 -40.02 14.50 5.15
CA VAL A 765 -38.84 15.34 4.91
C VAL A 765 -39.06 16.20 3.67
N LYS A 766 -38.28 17.30 3.59
CA LYS A 766 -38.30 18.23 2.44
C LYS A 766 -37.57 17.63 1.21
N HIS A 767 -36.46 16.96 1.45
CA HIS A 767 -35.62 16.36 0.42
C HIS A 767 -35.66 14.84 0.52
N ILE A 768 -36.32 14.18 -0.43
CA ILE A 768 -36.52 12.71 -0.43
C ILE A 768 -35.20 11.99 -0.77
N PHE A 769 -34.37 12.57 -1.62
CA PHE A 769 -33.10 11.99 -2.06
C PHE A 769 -31.93 12.85 -1.61
N PHE A 770 -30.97 12.23 -0.95
CA PHE A 770 -29.79 12.91 -0.41
C PHE A 770 -28.52 12.15 -0.73
N VAL A 771 -27.49 12.87 -1.18
CA VAL A 771 -26.14 12.33 -1.31
C VAL A 771 -25.29 13.00 -0.23
N ALA A 772 -24.71 12.21 0.66
CA ALA A 772 -23.96 12.70 1.80
C ALA A 772 -22.48 12.34 1.71
N GLU A 773 -21.66 13.24 2.22
CA GLU A 773 -20.26 12.96 2.54
C GLU A 773 -20.05 13.05 4.06
N THR A 774 -19.44 12.03 4.64
CA THR A 774 -19.10 12.02 6.08
C THR A 774 -17.66 12.45 6.28
N LYS A 775 -17.43 13.55 7.01
CA LYS A 775 -16.07 14.01 7.30
C LYS A 775 -15.40 13.12 8.34
N GLY A 776 -14.29 12.49 7.96
CA GLY A 776 -13.27 12.02 8.90
C GLY A 776 -12.37 13.17 9.39
N SER A 777 -11.64 12.98 10.48
CA SER A 777 -10.65 13.95 10.97
C SER A 777 -9.52 14.12 9.95
N MET A 778 -9.35 15.32 9.38
CA MET A 778 -8.29 15.63 8.44
C MET A 778 -7.08 16.23 9.17
N SER A 779 -5.90 15.66 8.94
CA SER A 779 -4.69 15.94 9.72
C SER A 779 -3.86 17.15 9.27
N SER A 780 -4.14 17.76 8.10
CA SER A 780 -3.39 18.95 7.65
C SER A 780 -4.28 20.03 7.04
N MET A 781 -3.87 21.30 7.20
CA MET A 781 -4.56 22.46 6.62
C MET A 781 -4.60 22.43 5.09
N ASP A 782 -3.54 21.94 4.45
CA ASP A 782 -3.42 21.90 2.99
C ASP A 782 -4.35 20.86 2.36
N LEU A 783 -4.49 19.71 3.02
CA LEU A 783 -5.46 18.67 2.61
C LEU A 783 -6.90 19.16 2.75
N ARG A 784 -7.20 20.01 3.75
CA ARG A 784 -8.56 20.57 3.92
C ARG A 784 -8.99 21.45 2.76
N LYS A 785 -8.12 22.32 2.24
CA LYS A 785 -8.47 23.24 1.13
C LYS A 785 -8.73 22.49 -0.18
N ILE A 786 -7.94 21.45 -0.47
CA ILE A 786 -8.15 20.61 -1.65
C ILE A 786 -9.47 19.84 -1.53
N GLU A 787 -9.75 19.29 -0.36
CA GLU A 787 -11.01 18.57 -0.10
C GLU A 787 -12.23 19.51 -0.17
N GLU A 788 -12.14 20.70 0.40
CA GLU A 788 -13.18 21.73 0.30
C GLU A 788 -13.46 22.11 -1.16
N ALA A 789 -12.42 22.22 -1.97
CA ALA A 789 -12.55 22.47 -3.40
C ALA A 789 -13.24 21.30 -4.14
N LYS A 790 -12.91 20.04 -3.81
CA LYS A 790 -13.59 18.85 -4.36
C LYS A 790 -15.06 18.79 -3.95
N ILE A 791 -15.38 19.11 -2.71
CA ILE A 791 -16.76 19.19 -2.20
C ILE A 791 -17.55 20.25 -2.96
N GLU A 792 -16.96 21.42 -3.21
CA GLU A 792 -17.65 22.47 -3.98
C GLU A 792 -17.86 22.06 -5.44
N CYS A 793 -16.92 21.33 -6.04
CA CYS A 793 -17.13 20.71 -7.34
C CYS A 793 -18.32 19.74 -7.32
N ALA A 794 -18.45 18.89 -6.30
CA ALA A 794 -19.55 17.98 -6.14
C ALA A 794 -20.90 18.72 -5.97
N ARG A 795 -20.92 19.82 -5.20
CA ARG A 795 -22.12 20.67 -5.09
C ARG A 795 -22.56 21.20 -6.45
N LYS A 796 -21.61 21.68 -7.27
CA LYS A 796 -21.92 22.17 -8.64
C LYS A 796 -22.40 21.04 -9.54
N PHE A 797 -21.78 19.86 -9.45
CA PHE A 797 -22.17 18.68 -10.19
C PHE A 797 -23.62 18.28 -9.88
N PHE A 798 -23.96 18.07 -8.59
CA PHE A 798 -25.30 17.64 -8.20
C PHE A 798 -26.36 18.70 -8.45
N ARG A 799 -26.03 19.99 -8.37
CA ARG A 799 -26.96 21.05 -8.82
C ARG A 799 -27.27 20.97 -10.31
N LYS A 800 -26.33 20.50 -11.12
CA LYS A 800 -26.49 20.44 -12.58
C LYS A 800 -27.21 19.17 -13.04
N ILE A 801 -26.87 18.01 -12.47
CA ILE A 801 -27.46 16.72 -12.87
C ILE A 801 -28.69 16.36 -12.06
N GLY A 802 -28.75 16.77 -10.78
CA GLY A 802 -29.89 16.54 -9.90
C GLY A 802 -31.08 17.39 -10.29
N SER A 803 -32.26 16.80 -10.26
CA SER A 803 -33.50 17.58 -10.21
C SER A 803 -33.61 18.24 -8.82
N ASP A 804 -34.52 19.22 -8.65
CA ASP A 804 -34.77 19.87 -7.35
C ASP A 804 -35.06 18.90 -6.17
N ARG A 805 -35.16 17.60 -6.46
CA ARG A 805 -35.45 16.54 -5.50
C ARG A 805 -34.20 15.86 -4.93
N VAL A 806 -33.01 16.02 -5.54
CA VAL A 806 -31.74 15.45 -5.04
C VAL A 806 -30.89 16.53 -4.42
N LYS A 807 -30.57 16.40 -3.15
CA LYS A 807 -29.67 17.32 -2.44
C LYS A 807 -28.33 16.62 -2.15
N TYR A 808 -27.25 17.34 -2.31
CA TYR A 808 -25.92 16.93 -1.89
C TYR A 808 -25.39 17.91 -0.83
N ASP A 809 -24.86 17.38 0.27
CA ASP A 809 -24.09 18.18 1.24
C ASP A 809 -23.16 17.31 2.08
N VAL A 810 -22.28 17.96 2.83
CA VAL A 810 -21.37 17.33 3.79
C VAL A 810 -22.03 17.34 5.16
N VAL A 811 -22.00 16.18 5.83
CA VAL A 811 -22.55 16.00 7.17
C VAL A 811 -21.49 15.37 8.07
N ASP A 812 -21.44 15.78 9.33
CA ASP A 812 -20.58 15.21 10.38
C ASP A 812 -21.34 14.21 11.26
N SER A 813 -22.66 14.24 11.23
CA SER A 813 -23.54 13.45 12.08
C SER A 813 -24.92 13.26 11.44
N TYR A 814 -25.65 12.27 11.90
CA TYR A 814 -27.04 12.04 11.53
C TYR A 814 -27.94 13.23 11.94
N GLY A 815 -27.69 13.83 13.11
CA GLY A 815 -28.43 15.03 13.55
C GLY A 815 -28.32 16.16 12.53
N LYS A 816 -27.10 16.44 12.02
CA LYS A 816 -26.86 17.45 10.98
C LYS A 816 -27.54 17.10 9.67
N LEU A 817 -27.55 15.84 9.29
CA LEU A 817 -28.29 15.36 8.12
C LEU A 817 -29.77 15.68 8.24
N MET A 818 -30.37 15.40 9.40
CA MET A 818 -31.80 15.62 9.63
C MET A 818 -32.18 17.11 9.64
N GLU A 819 -31.27 17.99 10.09
CA GLU A 819 -31.46 19.44 9.96
C GLU A 819 -31.52 19.90 8.49
N LEU A 820 -30.72 19.26 7.63
CA LEU A 820 -30.66 19.63 6.22
C LEU A 820 -31.81 19.07 5.39
N VAL A 821 -32.43 17.97 5.79
CA VAL A 821 -33.51 17.32 5.04
C VAL A 821 -34.91 17.71 5.54
N LYS A 822 -35.06 18.13 6.78
CA LYS A 822 -36.31 18.72 7.34
C LYS A 822 -36.50 20.16 6.91
#